data_700e2e9e3306e6502f19224c7d50a5b2
#
_entry.id   700e2e9e3306e6502f19224c7d50a5b2
#
_cell.length_a   1.000
_cell.length_b   1.000
_cell.length_c   1.000
_cell.angle_alpha   90.00
_cell.angle_beta   90.00
_cell.angle_gamma   90.00
#
_symmetry.space_group_name_H-M   'P 1'
#
loop_
_entity.id
_entity.type
_entity.pdbx_description
1 polymer ?
#
loop_
_entity_poly.entity_id
_entity_poly.type
_entity_poly.pdbx_seq_one_letter_code
_entity_poly.pdbx_strand_id
1 'polypeptide(L)'
;LTEENTHLPPSDDGISPINIVDEMKTSYLDYAMSVIVSRALPDVRDGLKPVHRRILYAAQEGGFIPGRPYKKSAKIVGDVMGNYHPHGDSAIYDALARMTQDWSLRVPLIDGQGNFGSMDPDPPASMRYTEARLAKTAMVLLNDLDKDTVDFQPNYDASRDEPTVLPARFPNLLVNGAGGIAVGMATNIPPHNLGEVVDATLAMIDRQLEGGPDITLEELMAIVPGPDFPTGAMMLGQGGARNAYATGRGSIMMRATHIIEEGRNDRQSIVLTSIPFQVGKSGLVEKIAEAARDKRIEGVADIRDESNREGVRVVIELKRDATAEVVLNQLWRHTPAQSSFPANMLAIRGGRPEMMGLKDILSAFIAFREEVITRRCKFELAKARDRAHILLGLVVAVSNLDEVVRIIRGSNSPAAAREALLAREWPIGEIAPYIRLVEAIEGEMEDTATYRLSEIQVKAILDLRLHRLTALGRDEIGKELGELASEIEELLSILADRVKLYGVMREELVAVRDEFATPRKTLVAPAADGIDDEDLIEREEMVVTVTLDGYIKRTPLDTFRAQRRGGKGRAGMATKDEDVVTELFVTSTHTPVLFFSTAGKVYRMKVWRLPEGGPATRGRPMINLLPLAQGETISTVLPLPEDEGEWGKLHVMFATAKGSVRRNSMDAFTNVPSNGKIAMKFEGDDEDDRLIGVALLDESDDALLATRQGKAIRFAGDDVREFQSRNSTGVRGMRLAEGDEVISLSILHRVGTSSEEREAYLRAAPWKDNENAPTLPADRMEELAAREQFILTICANGYGKLSSAYEYRRTGRGGQGITNIENIGRNGPVVASFPATQAHQLMLVTDQAKLIRMGLGSLRVIGRGSAGVRLFDVAKDEHVVSAALIEDSEDEALDAADAPAEATEAADGTTDAGPDGAGE
;
A
#
# COMPACT_ATOMS: atom_id res chain seq x y z
N LEU A 1 -25.57 -26.55 15.85
CA LEU A 1 -25.66 -26.34 17.28
C LEU A 1 -26.40 -25.02 17.51
N THR A 2 -27.68 -25.10 17.78
CA THR A 2 -28.57 -24.00 18.12
C THR A 2 -28.25 -23.53 19.54
N GLU A 3 -27.71 -22.30 19.66
CA GLU A 3 -27.62 -21.63 20.96
C GLU A 3 -29.03 -21.24 21.39
N GLU A 4 -29.51 -21.91 22.42
CA GLU A 4 -30.75 -21.53 23.13
C GLU A 4 -30.53 -20.16 23.78
N ASN A 5 -31.26 -19.17 23.29
CA ASN A 5 -31.46 -17.89 23.96
C ASN A 5 -32.21 -18.12 25.28
N THR A 6 -31.50 -18.29 26.37
CA THR A 6 -32.06 -18.26 27.71
C THR A 6 -32.41 -16.83 28.12
N HIS A 7 -33.57 -16.32 27.67
CA HIS A 7 -34.17 -15.15 28.29
C HIS A 7 -34.66 -15.56 29.69
N LEU A 8 -33.90 -15.15 30.70
CA LEU A 8 -34.36 -15.19 32.07
C LEU A 8 -35.59 -14.26 32.20
N PRO A 9 -36.69 -14.71 32.91
CA PRO A 9 -37.83 -13.84 33.11
C PRO A 9 -37.46 -12.60 33.94
N PRO A 10 -38.11 -11.44 33.70
CA PRO A 10 -37.84 -10.24 34.48
C PRO A 10 -38.07 -10.49 35.94
N SER A 11 -37.19 -10.04 36.83
CA SER A 11 -37.35 -10.07 38.25
C SER A 11 -38.52 -9.16 38.66
N ASP A 12 -39.21 -9.48 39.75
CA ASP A 12 -40.39 -8.73 40.27
C ASP A 12 -40.03 -7.25 40.62
N ASP A 13 -38.75 -6.91 40.64
CA ASP A 13 -38.21 -5.59 40.99
C ASP A 13 -38.00 -4.67 39.77
N GLY A 14 -38.44 -5.04 38.57
CA GLY A 14 -38.23 -4.25 37.33
C GLY A 14 -36.79 -4.23 36.85
N ILE A 15 -35.92 -5.08 37.38
CA ILE A 15 -34.52 -5.20 36.99
C ILE A 15 -34.38 -6.39 36.03
N SER A 16 -34.01 -6.13 34.79
CA SER A 16 -33.68 -7.20 33.83
C SER A 16 -32.20 -7.56 33.96
N PRO A 17 -31.89 -8.86 34.18
CA PRO A 17 -30.49 -9.29 34.17
C PRO A 17 -29.89 -9.16 32.77
N ILE A 18 -28.78 -8.42 32.61
CA ILE A 18 -28.05 -8.28 31.38
C ILE A 18 -26.76 -9.09 31.50
N ASN A 19 -26.48 -9.92 30.51
CA ASN A 19 -25.23 -10.63 30.44
C ASN A 19 -24.12 -9.62 30.13
N ILE A 20 -23.11 -9.50 31.01
CA ILE A 20 -22.01 -8.54 30.88
C ILE A 20 -21.21 -8.74 29.56
N VAL A 21 -21.11 -9.99 29.08
CA VAL A 21 -20.38 -10.29 27.83
C VAL A 21 -21.15 -9.76 26.62
N ASP A 22 -22.48 -9.90 26.62
CA ASP A 22 -23.31 -9.43 25.50
C ASP A 22 -23.44 -7.91 25.53
N GLU A 23 -23.56 -7.31 26.70
CA GLU A 23 -23.55 -5.85 26.87
C GLU A 23 -22.20 -5.27 26.44
N MET A 24 -21.08 -5.86 26.86
CA MET A 24 -19.75 -5.42 26.42
C MET A 24 -19.57 -5.56 24.92
N LYS A 25 -20.04 -6.65 24.29
CA LYS A 25 -19.96 -6.81 22.83
C LYS A 25 -20.75 -5.73 22.11
N THR A 26 -21.99 -5.48 22.54
CA THR A 26 -22.87 -4.48 21.94
C THR A 26 -22.30 -3.09 22.12
N SER A 27 -21.93 -2.72 23.35
CA SER A 27 -21.37 -1.39 23.66
C SER A 27 -20.03 -1.15 22.95
N TYR A 28 -19.19 -2.19 22.81
CA TYR A 28 -17.93 -2.07 22.08
C TYR A 28 -18.18 -1.93 20.58
N LEU A 29 -19.16 -2.65 20.03
CA LEU A 29 -19.55 -2.53 18.63
C LEU A 29 -20.11 -1.13 18.32
N ASP A 30 -21.00 -0.63 19.18
CA ASP A 30 -21.58 0.71 19.05
C ASP A 30 -20.52 1.79 19.16
N TYR A 31 -19.58 1.66 20.10
CA TYR A 31 -18.43 2.55 20.23
C TYR A 31 -17.55 2.51 18.98
N ALA A 32 -17.21 1.30 18.50
CA ALA A 32 -16.39 1.13 17.30
C ALA A 32 -17.07 1.74 16.08
N MET A 33 -18.36 1.50 15.87
CA MET A 33 -19.16 2.08 14.79
C MET A 33 -19.19 3.61 14.88
N SER A 34 -19.43 4.15 16.07
CA SER A 34 -19.41 5.60 16.30
C SER A 34 -18.05 6.21 15.98
N VAL A 35 -16.95 5.60 16.42
CA VAL A 35 -15.60 6.09 16.13
C VAL A 35 -15.29 6.01 14.64
N ILE A 36 -15.71 4.96 13.95
CA ILE A 36 -15.47 4.77 12.51
C ILE A 36 -16.27 5.81 11.69
N VAL A 37 -17.60 5.83 11.87
CA VAL A 37 -18.50 6.62 11.00
C VAL A 37 -18.58 8.09 11.42
N SER A 38 -18.60 8.36 12.74
CA SER A 38 -18.92 9.69 13.26
C SER A 38 -17.72 10.46 13.84
N ARG A 39 -16.49 9.96 13.69
CA ARG A 39 -15.31 10.65 14.27
C ARG A 39 -14.05 10.63 13.40
N ALA A 40 -13.54 9.41 13.03
CA ALA A 40 -12.18 9.25 12.55
C ALA A 40 -12.03 9.32 11.03
N LEU A 41 -13.03 8.83 10.29
CA LEU A 41 -12.97 8.73 8.84
C LEU A 41 -13.69 9.90 8.16
N PRO A 42 -13.17 10.37 7.01
CA PRO A 42 -13.82 11.40 6.20
C PRO A 42 -14.96 10.78 5.37
N ASP A 43 -15.96 11.59 5.03
CA ASP A 43 -16.96 11.24 4.02
C ASP A 43 -16.38 11.46 2.61
N VAL A 44 -16.62 10.53 1.69
CA VAL A 44 -16.09 10.62 0.32
C VAL A 44 -16.62 11.82 -0.44
N ARG A 45 -17.82 12.31 -0.11
CA ARG A 45 -18.54 13.36 -0.82
C ARG A 45 -17.94 14.75 -0.59
N ASP A 46 -17.61 15.09 0.67
CA ASP A 46 -17.05 16.40 1.04
C ASP A 46 -15.62 16.35 1.59
N GLY A 47 -15.09 15.15 1.82
CA GLY A 47 -13.72 14.94 2.33
C GLY A 47 -13.51 15.36 3.77
N LEU A 48 -14.57 15.59 4.54
CA LEU A 48 -14.50 16.15 5.88
C LEU A 48 -14.85 15.12 6.95
N LYS A 49 -14.15 15.22 8.08
CA LYS A 49 -14.60 14.58 9.32
C LYS A 49 -15.69 15.44 9.97
N PRO A 50 -16.53 14.89 10.84
CA PRO A 50 -17.59 15.64 11.49
C PRO A 50 -17.12 16.92 12.18
N VAL A 51 -15.98 16.91 12.87
CA VAL A 51 -15.44 18.10 13.53
C VAL A 51 -15.11 19.23 12.55
N HIS A 52 -14.51 18.90 11.38
CA HIS A 52 -14.18 19.89 10.35
C HIS A 52 -15.44 20.50 9.75
N ARG A 53 -16.42 19.64 9.41
CA ARG A 53 -17.71 20.06 8.85
C ARG A 53 -18.45 20.99 9.80
N ARG A 54 -18.48 20.66 11.10
CA ARG A 54 -19.09 21.48 12.15
C ARG A 54 -18.42 22.84 12.34
N ILE A 55 -17.08 22.89 12.24
CA ILE A 55 -16.32 24.16 12.30
C ILE A 55 -16.69 25.07 11.14
N LEU A 56 -16.71 24.53 9.90
CA LEU A 56 -17.05 25.31 8.72
C LEU A 56 -18.51 25.80 8.77
N TYR A 57 -19.43 24.90 9.13
CA TYR A 57 -20.86 25.24 9.24
C TYR A 57 -21.12 26.28 10.32
N ALA A 58 -20.60 26.13 11.53
CA ALA A 58 -20.74 27.09 12.60
C ALA A 58 -20.15 28.46 12.26
N ALA A 59 -19.02 28.48 11.55
CA ALA A 59 -18.42 29.72 11.08
C ALA A 59 -19.27 30.43 10.01
N GLN A 60 -19.94 29.69 9.14
CA GLN A 60 -20.90 30.26 8.16
C GLN A 60 -22.13 30.83 8.87
N GLU A 61 -22.75 30.06 9.77
CA GLU A 61 -23.90 30.49 10.56
C GLU A 61 -23.58 31.75 11.41
N GLY A 62 -22.38 31.81 11.98
CA GLY A 62 -21.87 32.97 12.71
C GLY A 62 -21.52 34.17 11.82
N GLY A 63 -21.60 34.03 10.50
CA GLY A 63 -21.26 35.07 9.53
C GLY A 63 -19.76 35.41 9.48
N PHE A 64 -18.88 34.46 9.85
CA PHE A 64 -17.42 34.62 9.82
C PHE A 64 -16.87 34.27 8.43
N ILE A 65 -17.33 35.01 7.44
CA ILE A 65 -17.09 34.75 6.02
C ILE A 65 -16.02 35.70 5.43
N PRO A 66 -15.45 35.38 4.26
CA PRO A 66 -14.50 36.24 3.57
C PRO A 66 -15.05 37.65 3.36
N GLY A 67 -14.18 38.64 3.46
CA GLY A 67 -14.57 40.06 3.34
C GLY A 67 -15.13 40.70 4.62
N ARG A 68 -15.47 39.92 5.65
CA ARG A 68 -15.82 40.40 6.98
C ARG A 68 -14.62 40.41 7.93
N PRO A 69 -14.63 41.19 9.01
CA PRO A 69 -13.55 41.22 9.99
C PRO A 69 -13.30 39.86 10.63
N TYR A 70 -12.03 39.56 10.89
CA TYR A 70 -11.63 38.37 11.65
C TYR A 70 -12.29 38.33 13.02
N LYS A 71 -12.51 37.14 13.55
CA LYS A 71 -13.05 36.93 14.89
C LYS A 71 -12.06 36.08 15.69
N LYS A 72 -12.02 36.29 17.01
CA LYS A 72 -11.21 35.47 17.91
C LYS A 72 -11.52 33.97 17.71
N SER A 73 -10.51 33.16 17.56
CA SER A 73 -10.69 31.70 17.39
C SER A 73 -11.51 31.10 18.53
N ALA A 74 -11.36 31.64 19.76
CA ALA A 74 -12.16 31.23 20.91
C ALA A 74 -13.66 31.42 20.72
N LYS A 75 -14.10 32.42 19.90
CA LYS A 75 -15.53 32.60 19.58
C LYS A 75 -16.03 31.48 18.69
N ILE A 76 -15.28 31.15 17.63
CA ILE A 76 -15.63 30.07 16.71
C ILE A 76 -15.66 28.72 17.45
N VAL A 77 -14.62 28.42 18.25
CA VAL A 77 -14.52 27.20 19.06
C VAL A 77 -15.70 27.10 20.03
N GLY A 78 -16.06 28.21 20.69
CA GLY A 78 -17.21 28.25 21.62
C GLY A 78 -18.53 27.96 20.92
N ASP A 79 -18.77 28.55 19.74
CA ASP A 79 -19.98 28.32 18.95
C ASP A 79 -20.07 26.83 18.46
N VAL A 80 -18.94 26.26 18.05
CA VAL A 80 -18.87 24.82 17.64
C VAL A 80 -19.16 23.91 18.82
N MET A 81 -18.49 24.15 19.96
CA MET A 81 -18.62 23.31 21.15
C MET A 81 -20.04 23.39 21.73
N GLY A 82 -20.62 24.60 21.82
CA GLY A 82 -21.92 24.78 22.41
C GLY A 82 -23.07 24.29 21.55
N ASN A 83 -22.95 24.39 20.21
CA ASN A 83 -24.08 24.10 19.34
C ASN A 83 -23.99 22.77 18.60
N TYR A 84 -22.80 22.23 18.33
CA TYR A 84 -22.66 21.09 17.38
C TYR A 84 -21.74 19.97 17.85
N HIS A 85 -20.66 20.29 18.62
CA HIS A 85 -19.61 19.31 18.91
C HIS A 85 -19.28 19.25 20.40
N PRO A 86 -19.95 18.38 21.18
CA PRO A 86 -19.84 18.33 22.65
C PRO A 86 -18.54 17.64 23.12
N HIS A 87 -17.39 18.17 22.68
CA HIS A 87 -16.06 17.67 23.03
C HIS A 87 -15.16 18.83 23.49
N GLY A 88 -13.95 18.50 23.99
CA GLY A 88 -13.01 19.48 24.49
C GLY A 88 -12.64 20.59 23.49
N ASP A 89 -12.57 21.80 23.95
CA ASP A 89 -12.24 23.02 23.19
C ASP A 89 -10.87 22.92 22.49
N SER A 90 -9.88 22.30 23.14
CA SER A 90 -8.54 22.10 22.57
C SER A 90 -8.57 21.26 21.30
N ALA A 91 -9.35 20.17 21.25
CA ALA A 91 -9.47 19.33 20.07
C ALA A 91 -10.12 20.08 18.89
N ILE A 92 -11.13 20.92 19.18
CA ILE A 92 -11.78 21.77 18.17
C ILE A 92 -10.80 22.84 17.67
N TYR A 93 -10.05 23.46 18.59
CA TYR A 93 -9.07 24.47 18.22
C TYR A 93 -7.91 23.91 17.40
N ASP A 94 -7.41 22.73 17.74
CA ASP A 94 -6.35 22.05 16.97
C ASP A 94 -6.83 21.71 15.55
N ALA A 95 -8.08 21.29 15.39
CA ALA A 95 -8.68 21.03 14.07
C ALA A 95 -8.80 22.34 13.28
N LEU A 96 -9.28 23.42 13.90
CA LEU A 96 -9.36 24.75 13.29
C LEU A 96 -7.98 25.26 12.89
N ALA A 97 -6.98 25.15 13.78
CA ALA A 97 -5.62 25.57 13.51
C ALA A 97 -5.01 24.83 12.30
N ARG A 98 -5.20 23.52 12.22
CA ARG A 98 -4.74 22.73 11.05
C ARG A 98 -5.37 23.18 9.74
N MET A 99 -6.63 23.62 9.76
CA MET A 99 -7.30 24.11 8.55
C MET A 99 -6.79 25.49 8.09
N THR A 100 -5.99 26.21 8.91
CA THR A 100 -5.32 27.45 8.51
C THR A 100 -3.92 27.24 7.96
N GLN A 101 -3.32 26.07 8.23
CA GLN A 101 -1.90 25.80 7.94
C GLN A 101 -1.70 25.39 6.49
N ASP A 102 -0.91 26.16 5.74
CA ASP A 102 -0.58 25.92 4.33
C ASP A 102 0.45 24.81 4.11
N TRP A 103 1.07 24.32 5.19
CA TRP A 103 1.93 23.12 5.22
C TRP A 103 1.16 21.84 5.64
N SER A 104 -0.06 21.99 6.16
CA SER A 104 -0.93 20.86 6.54
C SER A 104 -1.99 20.55 5.50
N LEU A 105 -2.61 21.58 4.92
CA LEU A 105 -3.60 21.46 3.84
C LEU A 105 -3.04 22.01 2.54
N ARG A 106 -3.32 21.32 1.44
CA ARG A 106 -2.93 21.79 0.09
C ARG A 106 -3.70 23.07 -0.29
N VAL A 107 -4.95 23.13 0.16
CA VAL A 107 -5.83 24.28 0.01
C VAL A 107 -6.46 24.59 1.36
N PRO A 108 -5.95 25.59 2.12
CA PRO A 108 -6.51 25.97 3.42
C PRO A 108 -7.98 26.35 3.33
N LEU A 109 -8.77 25.96 4.34
CA LEU A 109 -10.20 26.23 4.43
C LEU A 109 -10.53 27.35 5.42
N ILE A 110 -9.60 27.69 6.27
CA ILE A 110 -9.73 28.80 7.23
C ILE A 110 -8.64 29.85 6.94
N ASP A 111 -9.05 31.09 6.91
CA ASP A 111 -8.16 32.25 6.83
C ASP A 111 -7.86 32.75 8.25
N GLY A 112 -6.63 32.57 8.68
CA GLY A 112 -6.18 32.84 10.04
C GLY A 112 -5.28 34.07 10.15
N GLN A 113 -5.40 34.81 11.27
CA GLN A 113 -4.53 35.90 11.63
C GLN A 113 -3.92 35.68 13.02
N GLY A 114 -2.59 35.70 13.08
CA GLY A 114 -1.82 35.39 14.30
C GLY A 114 -0.91 34.19 14.11
N ASN A 115 -0.44 33.62 15.22
CA ASN A 115 0.43 32.46 15.21
C ASN A 115 -0.38 31.16 15.33
N PHE A 116 -0.47 30.41 14.24
CA PHE A 116 -1.12 29.10 14.16
C PHE A 116 -0.11 27.93 14.14
N GLY A 117 1.10 28.13 14.67
CA GLY A 117 2.17 27.14 14.69
C GLY A 117 3.16 27.32 13.54
N SER A 118 4.05 26.36 13.41
CA SER A 118 5.05 26.30 12.35
C SER A 118 5.20 24.85 11.83
N MET A 119 6.06 24.63 10.84
CA MET A 119 6.46 23.28 10.42
C MET A 119 7.30 22.55 11.48
N ASP A 120 7.80 23.25 12.45
CA ASP A 120 8.35 22.69 13.67
C ASP A 120 7.21 22.31 14.64
N PRO A 121 7.44 21.51 15.66
CA PRO A 121 6.40 21.09 16.61
C PRO A 121 5.91 22.21 17.53
N ASP A 122 5.97 23.46 17.08
CA ASP A 122 5.46 24.59 17.84
C ASP A 122 3.94 24.60 17.83
N PRO A 123 3.30 24.60 19.01
CA PRO A 123 1.85 24.66 19.08
C PRO A 123 1.35 26.03 18.63
N PRO A 124 0.11 26.12 18.11
CA PRO A 124 -0.52 27.39 17.85
C PRO A 124 -0.65 28.21 19.14
N ALA A 125 -0.60 29.52 19.02
CA ALA A 125 -0.85 30.40 20.17
C ALA A 125 -2.27 30.18 20.72
N SER A 126 -2.49 30.44 22.00
CA SER A 126 -3.80 30.27 22.63
C SER A 126 -4.91 30.93 21.79
N MET A 127 -6.07 30.26 21.66
CA MET A 127 -7.22 30.67 20.83
C MET A 127 -7.79 32.07 21.17
N ARG A 128 -7.43 32.63 22.32
CA ARG A 128 -7.76 34.01 22.72
C ARG A 128 -6.94 35.08 22.00
N TYR A 129 -5.78 34.70 21.46
CA TYR A 129 -4.88 35.58 20.72
C TYR A 129 -5.07 35.47 19.20
N THR A 130 -5.30 34.29 18.70
CA THR A 130 -5.51 34.05 17.26
C THR A 130 -6.90 34.48 16.81
N GLU A 131 -7.01 34.87 15.57
CA GLU A 131 -8.26 35.25 14.92
C GLU A 131 -8.44 34.46 13.62
N ALA A 132 -9.68 34.15 13.27
CA ALA A 132 -10.00 33.35 12.11
C ALA A 132 -11.30 33.75 11.43
N ARG A 133 -11.44 33.37 10.18
CA ARG A 133 -12.68 33.42 9.38
C ARG A 133 -12.59 32.34 8.31
N LEU A 134 -13.69 32.06 7.61
CA LEU A 134 -13.67 31.13 6.46
C LEU A 134 -12.78 31.69 5.36
N ALA A 135 -12.01 30.80 4.73
CA ALA A 135 -11.32 31.10 3.47
C ALA A 135 -12.32 31.10 2.31
N LYS A 136 -11.98 31.71 1.18
CA LYS A 136 -12.83 31.67 -0.03
C LYS A 136 -13.10 30.25 -0.52
N THR A 137 -12.10 29.38 -0.39
CA THR A 137 -12.18 27.95 -0.75
C THR A 137 -13.21 27.19 0.09
N ALA A 138 -13.37 27.54 1.38
CA ALA A 138 -14.41 26.96 2.22
C ALA A 138 -15.82 27.36 1.76
N MET A 139 -15.99 28.56 1.24
CA MET A 139 -17.30 29.00 0.71
C MET A 139 -17.73 28.11 -0.45
N VAL A 140 -16.79 27.62 -1.26
CA VAL A 140 -17.07 26.70 -2.38
C VAL A 140 -17.59 25.33 -1.90
N LEU A 141 -17.21 24.92 -0.68
CA LEU A 141 -17.75 23.71 -0.05
C LEU A 141 -19.13 23.92 0.56
N LEU A 142 -19.44 25.16 0.96
CA LEU A 142 -20.64 25.54 1.69
C LEU A 142 -21.73 26.16 0.77
N ASN A 143 -21.41 26.51 -0.47
CA ASN A 143 -22.34 27.11 -1.40
C ASN A 143 -23.57 26.21 -1.60
N ASP A 144 -24.73 26.88 -1.72
CA ASP A 144 -26.06 26.26 -1.95
C ASP A 144 -26.58 25.40 -0.77
N LEU A 145 -25.97 25.49 0.43
CA LEU A 145 -26.41 24.76 1.61
C LEU A 145 -27.84 25.14 2.05
N ASP A 146 -28.26 26.37 1.76
CA ASP A 146 -29.58 26.93 2.04
C ASP A 146 -30.64 26.53 0.98
N LYS A 147 -30.29 25.72 0.00
CA LYS A 147 -31.16 25.32 -1.14
C LYS A 147 -31.57 23.84 -1.10
N ASP A 148 -31.70 23.27 0.07
CA ASP A 148 -32.07 21.85 0.29
C ASP A 148 -31.23 20.84 -0.52
N THR A 149 -29.95 21.15 -0.72
CA THR A 149 -29.03 20.35 -1.53
C THR A 149 -28.52 19.09 -0.83
N VAL A 150 -28.54 19.09 0.50
CA VAL A 150 -28.06 18.00 1.37
C VAL A 150 -29.01 17.79 2.52
N ASP A 151 -28.94 16.61 3.15
CA ASP A 151 -29.76 16.30 4.31
C ASP A 151 -29.21 16.93 5.58
N PHE A 152 -30.11 17.33 6.46
CA PHE A 152 -29.83 17.82 7.80
C PHE A 152 -30.23 16.77 8.83
N GLN A 153 -29.55 16.77 9.95
CA GLN A 153 -29.85 15.94 11.11
C GLN A 153 -29.84 16.79 12.39
N PRO A 154 -30.60 16.40 13.43
CA PRO A 154 -30.49 17.08 14.71
C PRO A 154 -29.08 17.02 15.27
N ASN A 155 -28.63 18.09 15.93
CA ASN A 155 -27.40 18.10 16.70
C ASN A 155 -27.52 17.19 17.96
N TYR A 156 -26.48 17.16 18.80
CA TYR A 156 -26.41 16.26 19.97
C TYR A 156 -27.52 16.43 21.00
N ASP A 157 -28.17 17.59 21.10
CA ASP A 157 -29.27 17.92 22.05
C ASP A 157 -30.61 18.21 21.33
N ALA A 158 -30.68 18.01 20.05
CA ALA A 158 -31.83 18.27 19.17
C ALA A 158 -32.34 19.73 19.25
N SER A 159 -31.48 20.66 19.63
CA SER A 159 -31.84 22.10 19.68
C SER A 159 -31.66 22.82 18.32
N ARG A 160 -30.87 22.23 17.44
CA ARG A 160 -30.54 22.76 16.10
C ARG A 160 -30.31 21.61 15.14
N ASP A 161 -30.35 21.92 13.85
CA ASP A 161 -29.98 20.99 12.79
C ASP A 161 -28.58 21.28 12.29
N GLU A 162 -27.86 20.24 11.90
CA GLU A 162 -26.55 20.29 11.25
C GLU A 162 -26.56 19.50 9.96
N PRO A 163 -25.80 19.92 8.91
CA PRO A 163 -25.74 19.16 7.67
C PRO A 163 -24.98 17.85 7.85
N THR A 164 -25.50 16.78 7.25
CA THR A 164 -24.84 15.47 7.26
C THR A 164 -23.58 15.46 6.41
N VAL A 165 -23.55 16.31 5.36
CA VAL A 165 -22.45 16.49 4.40
C VAL A 165 -22.55 17.91 3.82
N LEU A 166 -21.45 18.50 3.37
CA LEU A 166 -21.47 19.76 2.66
C LEU A 166 -21.63 19.56 1.14
N PRO A 167 -22.32 20.47 0.42
CA PRO A 167 -22.56 20.37 -1.02
C PRO A 167 -21.33 20.68 -1.88
N ALA A 168 -20.16 20.24 -1.47
CA ALA A 168 -18.84 20.51 -2.01
C ALA A 168 -18.80 20.60 -3.55
N ARG A 169 -18.28 21.71 -4.10
CA ARG A 169 -18.14 21.91 -5.56
C ARG A 169 -16.82 21.40 -6.13
N PHE A 170 -15.90 20.87 -5.31
CA PHE A 170 -14.67 20.20 -5.75
C PHE A 170 -14.37 18.99 -4.87
N PRO A 171 -13.62 17.98 -5.35
CA PRO A 171 -13.33 16.75 -4.60
C PRO A 171 -12.32 17.01 -3.49
N ASN A 172 -12.76 17.64 -2.39
CA ASN A 172 -11.91 18.06 -1.28
C ASN A 172 -11.17 16.88 -0.62
N LEU A 173 -11.73 15.67 -0.62
CA LEU A 173 -11.07 14.48 -0.12
C LEU A 173 -9.71 14.22 -0.78
N LEU A 174 -9.64 14.39 -2.09
CA LEU A 174 -8.39 14.24 -2.85
C LEU A 174 -7.51 15.49 -2.73
N VAL A 175 -8.12 16.68 -2.80
CA VAL A 175 -7.35 17.94 -2.80
C VAL A 175 -6.59 18.12 -1.50
N ASN A 176 -7.24 17.98 -0.36
CA ASN A 176 -6.62 18.18 0.96
C ASN A 176 -6.17 16.87 1.63
N GLY A 177 -6.59 15.73 1.10
CA GLY A 177 -6.33 14.46 1.75
C GLY A 177 -7.02 14.33 3.11
N ALA A 178 -6.77 13.24 3.79
CA ALA A 178 -7.25 13.00 5.14
C ALA A 178 -6.39 11.96 5.85
N GLY A 179 -6.14 12.15 7.13
CA GLY A 179 -5.49 11.15 7.99
C GLY A 179 -6.32 10.89 9.24
N GLY A 180 -6.44 9.64 9.66
CA GLY A 180 -7.21 9.29 10.86
C GLY A 180 -7.04 7.85 11.28
N ILE A 181 -7.18 7.61 12.58
CA ILE A 181 -7.10 6.28 13.18
C ILE A 181 -8.45 5.97 13.81
N ALA A 182 -9.10 4.91 13.35
CA ALA A 182 -10.33 4.38 13.89
C ALA A 182 -10.09 3.04 14.59
N VAL A 183 -11.15 2.39 15.06
CA VAL A 183 -11.03 1.06 15.66
C VAL A 183 -10.83 0.03 14.55
N GLY A 184 -9.71 -0.65 14.59
CA GLY A 184 -9.38 -1.71 13.63
C GLY A 184 -9.02 -1.25 12.22
N MET A 185 -9.03 0.07 11.93
CA MET A 185 -8.69 0.62 10.62
C MET A 185 -8.15 2.04 10.72
N ALA A 186 -7.39 2.45 9.70
CA ALA A 186 -6.85 3.80 9.60
C ALA A 186 -7.02 4.31 8.18
N THR A 187 -7.11 5.62 8.02
CA THR A 187 -7.06 6.28 6.72
C THR A 187 -5.84 7.19 6.64
N ASN A 188 -5.23 7.26 5.47
CA ASN A 188 -4.13 8.18 5.17
C ASN A 188 -4.16 8.50 3.67
N ILE A 189 -5.00 9.46 3.30
CA ILE A 189 -5.23 9.88 1.92
C ILE A 189 -4.28 11.04 1.62
N PRO A 190 -3.41 10.92 0.61
CA PRO A 190 -2.49 11.99 0.26
C PRO A 190 -3.22 13.18 -0.38
N PRO A 191 -2.76 14.42 -0.17
CA PRO A 191 -3.28 15.60 -0.83
C PRO A 191 -2.81 15.67 -2.29
N HIS A 192 -3.63 16.34 -3.14
CA HIS A 192 -3.40 16.47 -4.59
C HIS A 192 -3.57 17.91 -5.06
N ASN A 193 -3.07 18.20 -6.25
CA ASN A 193 -3.27 19.49 -6.90
C ASN A 193 -4.73 19.68 -7.29
N LEU A 194 -5.33 20.80 -6.90
CA LEU A 194 -6.74 21.10 -7.18
C LEU A 194 -7.03 21.15 -8.70
N GLY A 195 -6.18 21.81 -9.47
CA GLY A 195 -6.33 21.89 -10.91
C GLY A 195 -6.34 20.52 -11.58
N GLU A 196 -5.35 19.68 -11.25
CA GLU A 196 -5.24 18.33 -11.81
C GLU A 196 -6.44 17.43 -11.43
N VAL A 197 -6.89 17.50 -10.16
CA VAL A 197 -8.06 16.71 -9.72
C VAL A 197 -9.33 17.16 -10.40
N VAL A 198 -9.51 18.47 -10.60
CA VAL A 198 -10.66 19.01 -11.35
C VAL A 198 -10.56 18.59 -12.82
N ASP A 199 -9.39 18.69 -13.44
CA ASP A 199 -9.22 18.28 -14.85
C ASP A 199 -9.47 16.77 -15.04
N ALA A 200 -9.06 15.93 -14.09
CA ALA A 200 -9.39 14.52 -14.10
C ALA A 200 -10.89 14.26 -13.95
N THR A 201 -11.57 15.04 -13.09
CA THR A 201 -13.03 14.97 -12.94
C THR A 201 -13.73 15.36 -14.23
N LEU A 202 -13.29 16.45 -14.88
CA LEU A 202 -13.80 16.90 -16.17
C LEU A 202 -13.60 15.85 -17.26
N ALA A 203 -12.43 15.23 -17.33
CA ALA A 203 -12.15 14.15 -18.30
C ALA A 203 -13.07 12.94 -18.09
N MET A 204 -13.42 12.61 -16.84
CA MET A 204 -14.40 11.55 -16.56
C MET A 204 -15.81 11.93 -17.00
N ILE A 205 -16.22 13.17 -16.76
CA ILE A 205 -17.53 13.70 -17.18
C ILE A 205 -17.63 13.69 -18.71
N ASP A 206 -16.64 14.23 -19.40
CA ASP A 206 -16.61 14.31 -20.86
C ASP A 206 -16.68 12.88 -21.48
N ARG A 207 -15.95 11.90 -20.92
CA ARG A 207 -16.00 10.50 -21.36
C ARG A 207 -17.37 9.85 -21.15
N GLN A 208 -18.06 10.17 -20.04
CA GLN A 208 -19.42 9.66 -19.79
C GLN A 208 -20.44 10.26 -20.75
N LEU A 209 -20.28 11.53 -21.13
CA LEU A 209 -21.15 12.20 -22.10
C LEU A 209 -20.95 11.68 -23.51
N GLU A 210 -19.73 11.35 -23.89
CA GLU A 210 -19.41 10.76 -25.20
C GLU A 210 -19.90 9.32 -25.36
N GLY A 211 -20.26 8.64 -24.27
CA GLY A 211 -20.69 7.22 -24.29
C GLY A 211 -19.59 6.25 -24.71
N GLY A 212 -18.33 6.65 -24.58
CA GLY A 212 -17.14 5.84 -24.87
C GLY A 212 -16.83 4.83 -23.76
N PRO A 213 -15.76 4.01 -23.92
CA PRO A 213 -15.29 3.15 -22.86
C PRO A 213 -14.84 3.99 -21.67
N ASP A 214 -14.97 3.44 -20.49
CA ASP A 214 -14.53 4.07 -19.25
C ASP A 214 -13.08 4.53 -19.31
N ILE A 215 -12.78 5.69 -18.73
CA ILE A 215 -11.43 6.22 -18.63
C ILE A 215 -10.53 5.24 -17.85
N THR A 216 -9.35 5.00 -18.37
CA THR A 216 -8.36 4.09 -17.76
C THR A 216 -7.58 4.78 -16.65
N LEU A 217 -6.90 3.98 -15.80
CA LEU A 217 -6.03 4.53 -14.76
C LEU A 217 -4.85 5.29 -15.37
N GLU A 218 -4.31 4.81 -16.47
CA GLU A 218 -3.20 5.44 -17.20
C GLU A 218 -3.58 6.84 -17.71
N GLU A 219 -4.76 6.99 -18.28
CA GLU A 219 -5.29 8.29 -18.72
C GLU A 219 -5.48 9.25 -17.55
N LEU A 220 -6.01 8.75 -16.42
CA LEU A 220 -6.13 9.55 -15.20
C LEU A 220 -4.76 9.97 -14.64
N MET A 221 -3.77 9.08 -14.66
CA MET A 221 -2.43 9.37 -14.19
C MET A 221 -1.65 10.31 -15.12
N ALA A 222 -2.02 10.42 -16.38
CA ALA A 222 -1.49 11.45 -17.26
C ALA A 222 -1.91 12.86 -16.81
N ILE A 223 -3.10 12.99 -16.19
CA ILE A 223 -3.62 14.25 -15.66
C ILE A 223 -3.18 14.46 -14.20
N VAL A 224 -3.28 13.43 -13.36
CA VAL A 224 -2.88 13.42 -11.95
C VAL A 224 -1.68 12.49 -11.77
N PRO A 225 -0.46 12.95 -12.04
CA PRO A 225 0.73 12.06 -12.04
C PRO A 225 1.10 11.53 -10.65
N GLY A 226 0.55 12.10 -9.60
CA GLY A 226 0.77 11.71 -8.21
C GLY A 226 0.25 12.75 -7.23
N PRO A 227 0.35 12.51 -5.93
CA PRO A 227 0.04 13.50 -4.89
C PRO A 227 0.82 14.81 -5.06
N ASP A 228 0.26 15.87 -4.51
CA ASP A 228 0.86 17.20 -4.46
C ASP A 228 0.89 17.68 -3.01
N PHE A 229 1.97 17.38 -2.33
CA PHE A 229 2.11 17.63 -0.90
C PHE A 229 2.27 19.12 -0.60
N PRO A 230 1.63 19.66 0.45
CA PRO A 230 1.72 21.06 0.85
C PRO A 230 3.16 21.54 1.10
N THR A 231 4.02 20.67 1.62
CA THR A 231 5.44 20.96 1.90
C THR A 231 6.34 20.88 0.68
N GLY A 232 5.80 20.53 -0.49
CA GLY A 232 6.58 20.33 -1.70
C GLY A 232 7.26 18.96 -1.72
N ALA A 233 8.59 18.94 -1.64
CA ALA A 233 9.41 17.73 -1.79
C ALA A 233 9.36 17.14 -3.22
N MET A 234 10.03 16.01 -3.40
CA MET A 234 10.10 15.29 -4.66
C MET A 234 9.53 13.89 -4.45
N MET A 235 8.61 13.47 -5.30
CA MET A 235 8.13 12.09 -5.34
C MET A 235 9.06 11.28 -6.25
N LEU A 236 9.58 10.16 -5.74
CA LEU A 236 10.46 9.26 -6.47
C LEU A 236 9.66 8.12 -7.10
N GLY A 237 9.60 8.14 -8.44
CA GLY A 237 8.82 7.16 -9.18
C GLY A 237 7.31 7.29 -8.99
N GLN A 238 6.53 6.75 -9.90
CA GLN A 238 5.07 6.76 -9.86
C GLN A 238 4.44 5.46 -9.37
N GLY A 239 5.24 4.40 -9.13
CA GLY A 239 4.73 3.06 -8.77
C GLY A 239 3.89 3.05 -7.50
N GLY A 240 4.33 3.76 -6.45
CA GLY A 240 3.59 3.87 -5.20
C GLY A 240 2.27 4.61 -5.34
N ALA A 241 2.25 5.70 -6.12
CA ALA A 241 1.03 6.44 -6.44
C ALA A 241 0.09 5.61 -7.32
N ARG A 242 0.60 4.91 -8.32
CA ARG A 242 -0.17 4.00 -9.17
C ARG A 242 -0.87 2.91 -8.36
N ASN A 243 -0.16 2.28 -7.44
CA ASN A 243 -0.74 1.28 -6.55
C ASN A 243 -1.85 1.87 -5.68
N ALA A 244 -1.62 3.05 -5.09
CA ALA A 244 -2.63 3.76 -4.30
C ALA A 244 -3.88 4.09 -5.15
N TYR A 245 -3.71 4.56 -6.36
CA TYR A 245 -4.80 4.91 -7.26
C TYR A 245 -5.57 3.71 -7.78
N ALA A 246 -4.90 2.56 -7.97
CA ALA A 246 -5.52 1.32 -8.42
C ALA A 246 -6.27 0.59 -7.31
N THR A 247 -5.67 0.51 -6.11
CA THR A 247 -6.14 -0.39 -5.04
C THR A 247 -6.56 0.31 -3.76
N GLY A 248 -6.38 1.62 -3.67
CA GLY A 248 -6.52 2.38 -2.43
C GLY A 248 -5.32 2.28 -1.48
N ARG A 249 -4.29 1.48 -1.79
CA ARG A 249 -3.09 1.31 -0.96
C ARG A 249 -1.81 1.46 -1.77
N GLY A 250 -0.84 2.17 -1.20
CA GLY A 250 0.47 2.34 -1.84
C GLY A 250 1.47 2.99 -0.91
N SER A 251 2.74 2.82 -1.21
CA SER A 251 3.84 3.48 -0.50
C SER A 251 4.48 4.48 -1.46
N ILE A 252 4.35 5.77 -1.16
CA ILE A 252 4.82 6.86 -2.01
C ILE A 252 6.12 7.38 -1.43
N MET A 253 7.21 7.17 -2.13
CA MET A 253 8.53 7.62 -1.69
C MET A 253 8.68 9.12 -1.94
N MET A 254 9.02 9.86 -0.88
CA MET A 254 9.27 11.30 -0.93
C MET A 254 10.70 11.60 -0.53
N ARG A 255 11.29 12.57 -1.18
CA ARG A 255 12.65 13.07 -0.89
C ARG A 255 12.64 14.58 -0.78
N ALA A 256 13.38 15.13 0.16
CA ALA A 256 13.62 16.57 0.27
C ALA A 256 14.25 17.13 -1.02
N THR A 257 13.84 18.30 -1.46
CA THR A 257 14.55 19.02 -2.52
C THR A 257 15.77 19.73 -1.93
N HIS A 258 16.80 19.85 -2.72
CA HIS A 258 18.06 20.45 -2.29
C HIS A 258 18.69 21.26 -3.41
N ILE A 259 19.57 22.17 -3.01
CA ILE A 259 20.52 22.85 -3.88
C ILE A 259 21.92 22.72 -3.25
N ILE A 260 22.94 22.72 -4.08
CA ILE A 260 24.33 22.74 -3.64
C ILE A 260 24.83 24.17 -3.84
N GLU A 261 25.26 24.80 -2.75
CA GLU A 261 25.86 26.15 -2.77
C GLU A 261 27.37 26.07 -2.59
N GLU A 262 28.08 26.79 -3.41
CA GLU A 262 29.53 26.93 -3.27
C GLU A 262 29.87 28.08 -2.31
N GLY A 263 30.62 27.77 -1.28
CA GLY A 263 31.08 28.72 -0.27
C GLY A 263 32.51 29.24 -0.53
N ARG A 264 33.02 30.03 0.42
CA ARG A 264 34.41 30.50 0.36
C ARG A 264 35.41 29.33 0.53
N ASN A 265 36.50 29.33 -0.18
CA ASN A 265 37.58 28.33 -0.10
C ASN A 265 37.18 26.92 -0.58
N ASP A 266 36.44 26.81 -1.68
CA ASP A 266 35.98 25.55 -2.30
C ASP A 266 35.19 24.63 -1.36
N ARG A 267 34.52 25.21 -0.33
CA ARG A 267 33.61 24.46 0.51
C ARG A 267 32.23 24.45 -0.13
N GLN A 268 31.61 23.28 -0.14
CA GLN A 268 30.23 23.12 -0.58
C GLN A 268 29.29 23.04 0.63
N SER A 269 28.06 23.47 0.43
CA SER A 269 26.99 23.34 1.39
C SER A 269 25.76 22.73 0.69
N ILE A 270 25.15 21.73 1.31
CA ILE A 270 23.87 21.19 0.88
C ILE A 270 22.79 21.98 1.60
N VAL A 271 21.89 22.58 0.82
CA VAL A 271 20.76 23.35 1.37
C VAL A 271 19.47 22.59 1.02
N LEU A 272 18.78 22.08 2.04
CA LEU A 272 17.46 21.49 1.85
C LEU A 272 16.44 22.62 1.72
N THR A 273 15.68 22.63 0.64
CA THR A 273 14.69 23.67 0.30
C THR A 273 13.25 23.23 0.53
N SER A 274 13.04 21.95 0.75
CA SER A 274 11.76 21.37 1.18
C SER A 274 12.01 20.13 2.01
N ILE A 275 10.98 19.68 2.72
CA ILE A 275 11.03 18.46 3.54
C ILE A 275 9.86 17.53 3.16
N PRO A 276 10.00 16.22 3.29
CA PRO A 276 8.90 15.28 3.07
C PRO A 276 7.68 15.62 3.95
N PHE A 277 6.50 15.43 3.39
CA PHE A 277 5.24 15.69 4.09
C PHE A 277 5.13 14.87 5.38
N GLN A 278 4.62 15.48 6.45
CA GLN A 278 4.51 14.91 7.80
C GLN A 278 5.84 14.68 8.52
N VAL A 279 6.95 15.13 7.98
CA VAL A 279 8.25 15.15 8.67
C VAL A 279 8.42 16.52 9.35
N GLY A 280 8.67 16.52 10.66
CA GLY A 280 8.99 17.75 11.38
C GLY A 280 10.42 18.22 11.09
N LYS A 281 10.59 19.50 10.78
CA LYS A 281 11.87 20.06 10.37
C LYS A 281 12.94 19.94 11.46
N SER A 282 12.61 20.34 12.71
CA SER A 282 13.51 20.22 13.85
C SER A 282 13.95 18.78 14.11
N GLY A 283 13.02 17.82 14.04
CA GLY A 283 13.35 16.40 14.18
C GLY A 283 14.22 15.86 13.04
N LEU A 284 14.09 16.39 11.84
CA LEU A 284 14.98 16.06 10.72
C LEU A 284 16.40 16.58 10.98
N VAL A 285 16.53 17.86 11.36
CA VAL A 285 17.83 18.48 11.68
C VAL A 285 18.54 17.72 12.81
N GLU A 286 17.79 17.36 13.86
CA GLU A 286 18.30 16.58 14.98
C GLU A 286 18.82 15.21 14.55
N LYS A 287 18.07 14.49 13.71
CA LYS A 287 18.50 13.19 13.17
C LYS A 287 19.69 13.27 12.22
N ILE A 288 19.80 14.34 11.42
CA ILE A 288 21.00 14.59 10.62
C ILE A 288 22.22 14.80 11.52
N ALA A 289 22.08 15.61 12.58
CA ALA A 289 23.15 15.85 13.53
C ALA A 289 23.57 14.58 14.30
N GLU A 290 22.61 13.75 14.67
CA GLU A 290 22.82 12.45 15.30
C GLU A 290 23.59 11.50 14.35
N ALA A 291 23.11 11.35 13.11
CA ALA A 291 23.76 10.50 12.11
C ALA A 291 25.20 10.97 11.77
N ALA A 292 25.43 12.28 11.75
CA ALA A 292 26.78 12.83 11.55
C ALA A 292 27.70 12.55 12.76
N ARG A 293 27.17 12.64 13.99
CA ARG A 293 27.92 12.32 15.22
C ARG A 293 28.28 10.83 15.29
N ASP A 294 27.34 9.98 14.90
CA ASP A 294 27.52 8.51 14.87
C ASP A 294 28.36 8.05 13.69
N LYS A 295 28.85 8.93 12.85
CA LYS A 295 29.61 8.66 11.63
C LYS A 295 28.84 7.80 10.59
N ARG A 296 27.51 7.81 10.64
CA ARG A 296 26.65 7.24 9.58
C ARG A 296 26.58 8.16 8.37
N ILE A 297 26.81 9.44 8.59
CA ILE A 297 27.00 10.44 7.53
C ILE A 297 28.35 11.09 7.77
N GLU A 298 29.25 10.88 6.82
CA GLU A 298 30.58 11.45 6.86
C GLU A 298 30.64 12.76 6.06
N GLY A 299 31.59 13.61 6.36
CA GLY A 299 31.78 14.85 5.58
C GLY A 299 30.97 16.05 6.03
N VAL A 300 30.08 15.97 6.99
CA VAL A 300 29.35 17.11 7.57
C VAL A 300 30.25 17.88 8.53
N ALA A 301 30.31 19.20 8.37
CA ALA A 301 31.05 20.12 9.23
C ALA A 301 30.15 20.84 10.24
N ASP A 302 29.01 21.38 9.78
CA ASP A 302 28.03 22.11 10.59
C ASP A 302 26.63 21.99 10.00
N ILE A 303 25.60 22.18 10.82
CA ILE A 303 24.20 22.14 10.38
C ILE A 303 23.48 23.34 10.99
N ARG A 304 22.83 24.13 10.14
CA ARG A 304 22.06 25.31 10.57
C ARG A 304 20.67 25.32 9.95
N ASP A 305 19.70 25.75 10.74
CA ASP A 305 18.35 26.02 10.26
C ASP A 305 18.21 27.53 10.02
N GLU A 306 18.11 27.91 8.76
CA GLU A 306 17.94 29.28 8.29
C GLU A 306 16.54 29.50 7.71
N SER A 307 15.59 28.58 7.98
CA SER A 307 14.21 28.67 7.49
C SER A 307 13.51 29.93 7.99
N ASN A 308 12.75 30.56 7.12
CA ASN A 308 11.99 31.78 7.42
C ASN A 308 10.58 31.73 6.79
N ARG A 309 9.91 32.86 6.65
CA ARG A 309 8.59 32.94 6.02
C ARG A 309 8.58 32.63 4.53
N GLU A 310 9.72 32.69 3.86
CA GLU A 310 9.88 32.41 2.43
C GLU A 310 9.96 30.91 2.16
N GLY A 311 10.35 30.11 3.15
CA GLY A 311 10.39 28.66 3.03
C GLY A 311 11.40 27.97 3.94
N VAL A 312 11.55 26.67 3.68
CA VAL A 312 12.53 25.82 4.35
C VAL A 312 13.92 26.09 3.79
N ARG A 313 14.88 26.28 4.68
CA ARG A 313 16.30 26.42 4.36
C ARG A 313 17.13 25.77 5.47
N VAL A 314 17.43 24.50 5.33
CA VAL A 314 18.32 23.77 6.24
C VAL A 314 19.67 23.64 5.54
N VAL A 315 20.69 24.30 6.09
CA VAL A 315 22.05 24.37 5.53
C VAL A 315 22.91 23.32 6.21
N ILE A 316 23.49 22.43 5.43
CA ILE A 316 24.43 21.41 5.86
C ILE A 316 25.79 21.75 5.24
N GLU A 317 26.70 22.34 6.06
CA GLU A 317 28.04 22.67 5.61
C GLU A 317 28.92 21.42 5.52
N LEU A 318 29.65 21.29 4.43
CA LEU A 318 30.50 20.12 4.20
C LEU A 318 31.96 20.42 4.60
N LYS A 319 32.68 19.38 5.00
CA LYS A 319 34.13 19.42 5.14
C LYS A 319 34.78 19.59 3.77
N ARG A 320 36.02 20.09 3.73
CA ARG A 320 36.70 20.45 2.50
C ARG A 320 36.91 19.29 1.52
N ASP A 321 37.04 18.09 2.06
CA ASP A 321 37.34 16.84 1.33
C ASP A 321 36.08 16.02 1.03
N ALA A 322 34.89 16.53 1.40
CA ALA A 322 33.63 15.81 1.25
C ALA A 322 32.97 16.15 -0.11
N THR A 323 32.54 15.13 -0.82
CA THR A 323 31.77 15.25 -2.05
C THR A 323 30.28 15.36 -1.70
N ALA A 324 29.61 16.41 -2.16
CA ALA A 324 28.21 16.69 -1.83
C ALA A 324 27.28 15.52 -2.21
N GLU A 325 27.50 14.87 -3.35
CA GLU A 325 26.68 13.75 -3.83
C GLU A 325 26.74 12.53 -2.90
N VAL A 326 27.95 12.21 -2.39
CA VAL A 326 28.14 11.11 -1.44
C VAL A 326 27.40 11.41 -0.13
N VAL A 327 27.54 12.65 0.39
CA VAL A 327 26.81 13.07 1.60
C VAL A 327 25.32 13.05 1.39
N LEU A 328 24.82 13.48 0.22
CA LEU A 328 23.40 13.39 -0.14
C LEU A 328 22.89 11.95 -0.10
N ASN A 329 23.61 11.00 -0.69
CA ASN A 329 23.20 9.59 -0.68
C ASN A 329 23.15 9.04 0.75
N GLN A 330 24.09 9.42 1.61
CA GLN A 330 24.07 9.06 3.03
C GLN A 330 22.92 9.72 3.79
N LEU A 331 22.57 11.00 3.47
CA LEU A 331 21.40 11.69 4.03
C LEU A 331 20.10 10.97 3.69
N TRP A 332 19.93 10.57 2.42
CA TRP A 332 18.75 9.82 1.98
C TRP A 332 18.63 8.47 2.68
N ARG A 333 19.73 7.78 2.90
CA ARG A 333 19.76 6.45 3.51
C ARG A 333 19.51 6.47 5.02
N HIS A 334 20.02 7.49 5.73
CA HIS A 334 20.10 7.48 7.19
C HIS A 334 19.18 8.47 7.89
N THR A 335 18.44 9.30 7.14
CA THR A 335 17.59 10.34 7.74
C THR A 335 16.20 10.40 7.11
N PRO A 336 15.23 11.03 7.77
CA PRO A 336 13.91 11.27 7.19
C PRO A 336 13.88 12.30 6.04
N ALA A 337 15.04 12.80 5.59
CA ALA A 337 15.12 13.59 4.36
C ALA A 337 14.61 12.80 3.13
N GLN A 338 14.62 11.47 3.21
CA GLN A 338 13.85 10.58 2.37
C GLN A 338 12.95 9.73 3.24
N SER A 339 11.66 9.72 2.97
CA SER A 339 10.67 8.95 3.71
C SER A 339 9.53 8.48 2.83
N SER A 340 8.84 7.44 3.23
CA SER A 340 7.67 6.93 2.51
C SER A 340 6.38 7.43 3.15
N PHE A 341 5.40 7.82 2.31
CA PHE A 341 4.04 8.10 2.71
C PHE A 341 3.19 6.83 2.48
N PRO A 342 2.71 6.17 3.53
CA PRO A 342 1.87 4.99 3.40
C PRO A 342 0.45 5.41 3.07
N ALA A 343 0.11 5.47 1.78
CA ALA A 343 -1.24 5.80 1.34
C ALA A 343 -2.21 4.67 1.68
N ASN A 344 -3.33 5.04 2.31
CA ASN A 344 -4.44 4.15 2.65
C ASN A 344 -5.75 4.93 2.45
N MET A 345 -6.34 4.79 1.26
CA MET A 345 -7.44 5.63 0.79
C MET A 345 -8.79 5.07 1.25
N LEU A 346 -9.00 5.08 2.56
CA LEU A 346 -10.22 4.61 3.22
C LEU A 346 -11.12 5.80 3.56
N ALA A 347 -12.37 5.80 3.09
CA ALA A 347 -13.35 6.84 3.41
C ALA A 347 -14.76 6.25 3.59
N ILE A 348 -15.68 7.05 4.11
CA ILE A 348 -17.09 6.65 4.29
C ILE A 348 -17.83 6.88 2.97
N ARG A 349 -18.46 5.82 2.46
CA ARG A 349 -19.38 5.86 1.33
C ARG A 349 -20.69 5.19 1.70
N GLY A 350 -21.81 5.91 1.63
CA GLY A 350 -23.11 5.37 2.02
C GLY A 350 -23.17 4.84 3.47
N GLY A 351 -22.46 5.49 4.41
CA GLY A 351 -22.42 5.10 5.83
C GLY A 351 -21.48 3.93 6.13
N ARG A 352 -20.69 3.43 5.18
CA ARG A 352 -19.75 2.31 5.34
C ARG A 352 -18.33 2.72 5.00
N PRO A 353 -17.33 2.24 5.74
CA PRO A 353 -15.93 2.43 5.37
C PRO A 353 -15.59 1.58 4.14
N GLU A 354 -15.06 2.20 3.11
CA GLU A 354 -14.71 1.56 1.85
C GLU A 354 -13.30 2.00 1.43
N MET A 355 -12.50 1.03 0.96
CA MET A 355 -11.20 1.28 0.36
C MET A 355 -11.42 1.62 -1.11
N MET A 356 -10.96 2.79 -1.54
CA MET A 356 -11.27 3.33 -2.87
C MET A 356 -10.01 3.75 -3.61
N GLY A 357 -9.96 3.47 -4.90
CA GLY A 357 -8.99 4.02 -5.83
C GLY A 357 -9.31 5.46 -6.24
N LEU A 358 -8.44 6.06 -7.04
CA LEU A 358 -8.65 7.42 -7.56
C LEU A 358 -9.96 7.53 -8.35
N LYS A 359 -10.20 6.60 -9.28
CA LYS A 359 -11.41 6.55 -10.10
C LYS A 359 -12.68 6.40 -9.26
N ASP A 360 -12.63 5.58 -8.21
CA ASP A 360 -13.79 5.34 -7.35
C ASP A 360 -14.19 6.60 -6.58
N ILE A 361 -13.21 7.34 -6.05
CA ILE A 361 -13.45 8.59 -5.32
C ILE A 361 -14.02 9.65 -6.26
N LEU A 362 -13.45 9.81 -7.46
CA LEU A 362 -13.94 10.77 -8.45
C LEU A 362 -15.36 10.40 -8.92
N SER A 363 -15.64 9.11 -9.15
CA SER A 363 -16.97 8.63 -9.52
C SER A 363 -18.01 8.90 -8.43
N ALA A 364 -17.63 8.67 -7.16
CA ALA A 364 -18.51 8.96 -6.02
C ALA A 364 -18.80 10.47 -5.89
N PHE A 365 -17.78 11.30 -6.13
CA PHE A 365 -17.94 12.75 -6.14
C PHE A 365 -18.85 13.23 -7.28
N ILE A 366 -18.67 12.73 -8.51
CA ILE A 366 -19.53 13.08 -9.66
C ILE A 366 -21.00 12.73 -9.38
N ALA A 367 -21.24 11.50 -8.87
CA ALA A 367 -22.59 11.06 -8.52
C ALA A 367 -23.21 11.95 -7.42
N PHE A 368 -22.44 12.33 -6.42
CA PHE A 368 -22.88 13.27 -5.39
C PHE A 368 -23.18 14.66 -5.94
N ARG A 369 -22.35 15.18 -6.83
CA ARG A 369 -22.61 16.49 -7.49
C ARG A 369 -23.86 16.45 -8.35
N GLU A 370 -24.11 15.36 -9.07
CA GLU A 370 -25.36 15.16 -9.81
C GLU A 370 -26.59 15.28 -8.89
N GLU A 371 -26.55 14.66 -7.70
CA GLU A 371 -27.60 14.76 -6.69
C GLU A 371 -27.76 16.20 -6.18
N VAL A 372 -26.67 16.87 -5.81
CA VAL A 372 -26.66 18.26 -5.30
C VAL A 372 -27.25 19.22 -6.31
N ILE A 373 -26.83 19.15 -7.58
CA ILE A 373 -27.34 20.02 -8.64
C ILE A 373 -28.82 19.73 -8.90
N THR A 374 -29.21 18.47 -8.94
CA THR A 374 -30.63 18.07 -9.11
C THR A 374 -31.49 18.62 -7.97
N ARG A 375 -31.07 18.48 -6.72
CA ARG A 375 -31.81 19.03 -5.56
C ARG A 375 -31.85 20.55 -5.60
N ARG A 376 -30.76 21.23 -5.91
CA ARG A 376 -30.71 22.67 -6.10
C ARG A 376 -31.69 23.13 -7.16
N CYS A 377 -31.64 22.55 -8.34
CA CYS A 377 -32.55 22.90 -9.43
C CYS A 377 -34.03 22.69 -9.05
N LYS A 378 -34.34 21.63 -8.32
CA LYS A 378 -35.73 21.41 -7.81
C LYS A 378 -36.14 22.48 -6.81
N PHE A 379 -35.26 22.87 -5.89
CA PHE A 379 -35.53 23.93 -4.92
C PHE A 379 -35.72 25.29 -5.61
N GLU A 380 -34.83 25.65 -6.54
CA GLU A 380 -34.91 26.89 -7.30
C GLU A 380 -36.14 26.91 -8.17
N LEU A 381 -36.49 25.80 -8.83
CA LEU A 381 -37.70 25.64 -9.62
C LEU A 381 -38.98 25.85 -8.78
N ALA A 382 -39.06 25.25 -7.60
CA ALA A 382 -40.19 25.42 -6.69
C ALA A 382 -40.31 26.88 -6.28
N LYS A 383 -39.21 27.53 -5.89
CA LYS A 383 -39.18 28.94 -5.50
C LYS A 383 -39.54 29.90 -6.66
N ALA A 384 -39.01 29.61 -7.85
CA ALA A 384 -39.35 30.37 -9.05
C ALA A 384 -40.82 30.20 -9.42
N ARG A 385 -41.38 28.98 -9.34
CA ARG A 385 -42.82 28.73 -9.57
C ARG A 385 -43.70 29.44 -8.54
N ASP A 386 -43.36 29.39 -7.25
CA ASP A 386 -44.10 30.11 -6.21
C ASP A 386 -44.15 31.62 -6.46
N ARG A 387 -43.00 32.17 -6.87
CA ARG A 387 -42.94 33.61 -7.19
C ARG A 387 -43.68 33.94 -8.48
N ALA A 388 -43.50 33.15 -9.53
CA ALA A 388 -44.19 33.29 -10.81
C ALA A 388 -45.72 33.13 -10.64
N HIS A 389 -46.17 32.20 -9.80
CA HIS A 389 -47.59 32.01 -9.46
C HIS A 389 -48.22 33.31 -8.90
N ILE A 390 -47.52 33.97 -7.98
CA ILE A 390 -47.96 35.25 -7.43
C ILE A 390 -48.02 36.31 -8.53
N LEU A 391 -46.98 36.46 -9.36
CA LEU A 391 -46.89 37.41 -10.44
C LEU A 391 -47.95 37.17 -11.51
N LEU A 392 -48.24 35.93 -11.85
CA LEU A 392 -49.28 35.51 -12.75
C LEU A 392 -50.64 36.07 -12.31
N GLY A 393 -50.99 35.91 -11.04
CA GLY A 393 -52.20 36.49 -10.47
C GLY A 393 -52.24 38.01 -10.59
N LEU A 394 -51.10 38.67 -10.35
CA LEU A 394 -50.99 40.14 -10.53
C LEU A 394 -51.14 40.57 -11.98
N VAL A 395 -50.58 39.84 -12.95
CA VAL A 395 -50.74 40.11 -14.37
C VAL A 395 -52.21 39.96 -14.77
N VAL A 396 -52.89 38.87 -14.34
CA VAL A 396 -54.33 38.68 -14.56
C VAL A 396 -55.12 39.84 -14.02
N ALA A 397 -54.84 40.29 -12.80
CA ALA A 397 -55.54 41.40 -12.15
C ALA A 397 -55.32 42.73 -12.86
N VAL A 398 -54.09 43.01 -13.28
CA VAL A 398 -53.76 44.28 -13.98
C VAL A 398 -54.24 44.28 -15.37
N SER A 399 -54.27 43.16 -16.09
CA SER A 399 -54.91 43.06 -17.45
C SER A 399 -56.42 43.25 -17.37
N ASN A 400 -57.06 42.98 -16.24
CA ASN A 400 -58.45 43.11 -16.00
C ASN A 400 -58.74 44.17 -14.90
N LEU A 401 -57.98 45.28 -14.87
CA LEU A 401 -57.90 46.23 -13.77
C LEU A 401 -59.27 46.84 -13.43
N ASP A 402 -60.07 47.31 -14.47
CA ASP A 402 -61.35 47.92 -14.25
C ASP A 402 -62.34 47.02 -13.51
N GLU A 403 -62.30 45.75 -13.81
CA GLU A 403 -63.18 44.76 -13.22
C GLU A 403 -62.72 44.41 -11.81
N VAL A 404 -61.41 44.25 -11.56
CA VAL A 404 -60.86 44.05 -10.22
C VAL A 404 -61.16 45.19 -9.29
N VAL A 405 -61.00 46.44 -9.75
CA VAL A 405 -61.31 47.65 -8.97
C VAL A 405 -62.84 47.74 -8.73
N ARG A 406 -63.68 47.39 -9.71
CA ARG A 406 -65.12 47.32 -9.54
C ARG A 406 -65.53 46.36 -8.45
N ILE A 407 -64.97 45.15 -8.42
CA ILE A 407 -65.22 44.11 -7.40
C ILE A 407 -64.79 44.61 -6.04
N ILE A 408 -63.57 45.16 -5.91
CA ILE A 408 -63.02 45.62 -4.64
C ILE A 408 -63.84 46.77 -4.07
N ARG A 409 -64.24 47.76 -4.92
CA ARG A 409 -65.05 48.93 -4.48
C ARG A 409 -66.49 48.57 -4.15
N GLY A 410 -67.04 47.53 -4.83
CA GLY A 410 -68.43 47.05 -4.60
C GLY A 410 -68.54 46.08 -3.40
N SER A 411 -67.48 45.67 -2.84
CA SER A 411 -67.49 44.76 -1.69
C SER A 411 -67.58 45.50 -0.36
N ASN A 412 -68.39 45.00 0.57
CA ASN A 412 -68.58 45.61 1.86
C ASN A 412 -67.47 45.29 2.90
N SER A 413 -66.57 44.40 2.59
CA SER A 413 -65.46 44.04 3.44
C SER A 413 -64.30 43.37 2.62
N PRO A 414 -63.06 43.41 3.13
CA PRO A 414 -61.94 42.73 2.44
C PRO A 414 -62.20 41.23 2.24
N ALA A 415 -62.89 40.56 3.16
CA ALA A 415 -63.26 39.16 3.05
C ALA A 415 -64.26 38.91 1.89
N ALA A 416 -65.27 39.79 1.72
CA ALA A 416 -66.20 39.70 0.61
C ALA A 416 -65.53 39.96 -0.73
N ALA A 417 -64.57 40.90 -0.79
CA ALA A 417 -63.78 41.18 -1.99
C ALA A 417 -62.92 39.94 -2.34
N ARG A 418 -62.29 39.27 -1.36
CA ARG A 418 -61.54 38.06 -1.56
C ARG A 418 -62.38 36.94 -2.15
N GLU A 419 -63.57 36.67 -1.55
CA GLU A 419 -64.49 35.63 -2.03
C GLU A 419 -64.93 35.90 -3.49
N ALA A 420 -65.29 37.16 -3.82
CA ALA A 420 -65.69 37.52 -5.13
C ALA A 420 -64.61 37.40 -6.20
N LEU A 421 -63.37 37.71 -5.86
CA LEU A 421 -62.21 37.52 -6.71
C LEU A 421 -61.86 36.02 -6.96
N LEU A 422 -61.98 35.16 -5.93
CA LEU A 422 -61.80 33.73 -6.02
C LEU A 422 -62.86 32.99 -6.82
N ALA A 423 -64.12 33.42 -6.69
CA ALA A 423 -65.27 32.79 -7.38
C ALA A 423 -65.34 33.08 -8.88
N ARG A 424 -64.62 34.10 -9.34
CA ARG A 424 -64.63 34.53 -10.71
C ARG A 424 -63.66 33.81 -11.60
N GLU A 425 -64.07 33.52 -12.84
CA GLU A 425 -63.22 33.06 -13.91
C GLU A 425 -62.69 34.24 -14.71
N TRP A 426 -61.36 34.30 -14.87
CA TRP A 426 -60.63 35.40 -15.52
C TRP A 426 -60.19 34.99 -16.91
N PRO A 427 -60.32 35.83 -17.96
CA PRO A 427 -59.80 35.54 -19.28
C PRO A 427 -58.28 35.54 -19.24
N ILE A 428 -57.64 34.57 -19.86
CA ILE A 428 -56.16 34.33 -19.80
C ILE A 428 -55.41 35.01 -20.94
N GLY A 429 -55.96 35.12 -22.12
CA GLY A 429 -55.37 35.82 -23.28
C GLY A 429 -53.91 35.35 -23.53
N GLU A 430 -52.99 36.29 -23.69
CA GLU A 430 -51.56 36.06 -24.00
C GLU A 430 -50.78 35.40 -22.87
N ILE A 431 -51.34 35.21 -21.67
CA ILE A 431 -50.65 34.63 -20.52
C ILE A 431 -50.80 33.09 -20.42
N ALA A 432 -51.57 32.47 -21.31
CA ALA A 432 -51.75 31.01 -21.35
C ALA A 432 -50.44 30.19 -21.33
N PRO A 433 -49.35 30.55 -22.06
CA PRO A 433 -48.07 29.82 -21.99
C PRO A 433 -47.46 29.85 -20.58
N TYR A 434 -47.54 30.99 -19.89
CA TYR A 434 -46.99 31.15 -18.53
C TYR A 434 -47.77 30.31 -17.50
N ILE A 435 -49.10 30.21 -17.63
CA ILE A 435 -49.98 29.42 -16.75
C ILE A 435 -49.55 27.94 -16.85
N ARG A 436 -49.34 27.41 -18.06
CA ARG A 436 -48.91 26.02 -18.26
C ARG A 436 -47.59 25.71 -17.59
N LEU A 437 -46.64 26.62 -17.76
CA LEU A 437 -45.26 26.45 -17.25
C LEU A 437 -45.24 26.54 -15.70
N VAL A 438 -45.94 27.47 -15.12
CA VAL A 438 -45.98 27.74 -13.68
C VAL A 438 -46.80 26.67 -12.93
N GLU A 439 -48.00 26.34 -13.43
CA GLU A 439 -48.93 25.39 -12.83
C GLU A 439 -48.64 23.92 -13.21
N ALA A 440 -47.58 23.65 -14.02
CA ALA A 440 -47.20 22.33 -14.49
C ALA A 440 -48.36 21.56 -15.16
N ILE A 441 -49.23 22.26 -15.94
CA ILE A 441 -50.35 21.67 -16.65
C ILE A 441 -49.86 20.97 -17.93
N GLU A 442 -50.09 19.66 -18.05
CA GLU A 442 -49.81 18.89 -19.27
C GLU A 442 -50.92 19.12 -20.31
N GLY A 443 -50.55 19.44 -21.55
CA GLY A 443 -51.44 19.60 -22.70
C GLY A 443 -51.56 21.03 -23.21
N GLU A 444 -52.22 21.21 -24.39
CA GLU A 444 -52.48 22.54 -24.97
C GLU A 444 -53.70 23.18 -24.27
N MET A 445 -53.53 24.40 -23.77
CA MET A 445 -54.67 25.23 -23.32
C MET A 445 -55.20 26.02 -24.48
N GLU A 446 -56.52 26.01 -24.70
CA GLU A 446 -57.18 26.86 -25.70
C GLU A 446 -57.10 28.33 -25.29
N ASP A 447 -56.93 29.26 -26.23
CA ASP A 447 -56.88 30.69 -25.96
C ASP A 447 -58.22 31.25 -25.34
N THR A 448 -59.26 30.44 -25.37
CA THR A 448 -60.57 30.71 -24.77
C THR A 448 -60.66 30.24 -23.31
N ALA A 449 -59.66 29.63 -22.80
CA ALA A 449 -59.68 29.11 -21.44
C ALA A 449 -59.74 30.23 -20.38
N THR A 450 -60.36 29.94 -19.24
CA THR A 450 -60.44 30.85 -18.11
C THR A 450 -59.52 30.34 -16.98
N TYR A 451 -59.06 31.28 -16.17
CA TYR A 451 -58.21 31.01 -15.02
C TYR A 451 -58.89 31.40 -13.73
N ARG A 452 -58.77 30.61 -12.68
CA ARG A 452 -59.24 30.92 -11.34
C ARG A 452 -58.07 31.30 -10.45
N LEU A 453 -58.16 32.45 -9.80
CA LEU A 453 -57.13 32.93 -8.91
C LEU A 453 -57.08 32.08 -7.64
N SER A 454 -55.87 31.79 -7.14
CA SER A 454 -55.65 31.15 -5.87
C SER A 454 -55.77 32.15 -4.68
N GLU A 455 -55.94 31.63 -3.46
CA GLU A 455 -55.94 32.47 -2.26
C GLU A 455 -54.68 33.33 -2.11
N ILE A 456 -53.52 32.76 -2.42
CA ILE A 456 -52.23 33.48 -2.37
C ILE A 456 -52.19 34.62 -3.37
N GLN A 457 -52.67 34.39 -4.57
CA GLN A 457 -52.75 35.40 -5.63
C GLN A 457 -53.73 36.51 -5.25
N VAL A 458 -54.90 36.17 -4.78
CA VAL A 458 -55.93 37.17 -4.35
C VAL A 458 -55.40 37.99 -3.16
N LYS A 459 -54.69 37.39 -2.21
CA LYS A 459 -54.05 38.15 -1.14
C LYS A 459 -53.02 39.13 -1.68
N ALA A 460 -52.17 38.70 -2.63
CA ALA A 460 -51.19 39.57 -3.27
C ALA A 460 -51.82 40.72 -4.06
N ILE A 461 -52.96 40.47 -4.71
CA ILE A 461 -53.76 41.50 -5.44
C ILE A 461 -54.30 42.52 -4.44
N LEU A 462 -54.89 42.10 -3.33
CA LEU A 462 -55.44 42.99 -2.31
C LEU A 462 -54.36 43.83 -1.57
N ASP A 463 -53.17 43.30 -1.44
CA ASP A 463 -51.98 43.93 -0.84
C ASP A 463 -51.21 44.82 -1.84
N LEU A 464 -51.69 44.92 -3.09
CA LEU A 464 -51.00 45.63 -4.16
C LEU A 464 -51.04 47.14 -3.93
N ARG A 465 -49.87 47.78 -3.96
CA ARG A 465 -49.75 49.23 -3.78
C ARG A 465 -50.16 49.95 -5.07
N LEU A 466 -50.94 51.09 -4.94
CA LEU A 466 -51.49 51.82 -6.07
C LEU A 466 -50.44 52.29 -7.10
N HIS A 467 -49.23 52.58 -6.75
CA HIS A 467 -48.15 52.94 -7.69
C HIS A 467 -47.75 51.80 -8.64
N ARG A 468 -47.97 50.57 -8.29
CA ARG A 468 -47.72 49.41 -9.18
C ARG A 468 -48.83 49.18 -10.22
N LEU A 469 -49.93 49.90 -10.14
CA LEU A 469 -50.97 49.84 -11.10
C LEU A 469 -50.76 50.82 -12.30
N THR A 470 -49.66 51.56 -12.31
CA THR A 470 -49.24 52.40 -13.43
C THR A 470 -48.78 51.55 -14.62
N ALA A 471 -48.75 52.13 -15.83
CA ALA A 471 -48.29 51.47 -17.04
C ALA A 471 -46.89 50.95 -16.86
N LEU A 472 -45.97 51.72 -16.24
CA LEU A 472 -44.58 51.30 -15.90
C LEU A 472 -44.55 50.09 -14.95
N GLY A 473 -45.43 50.09 -13.94
CA GLY A 473 -45.52 48.97 -12.99
C GLY A 473 -46.07 47.70 -13.63
N ARG A 474 -46.92 47.78 -14.62
CA ARG A 474 -47.38 46.65 -15.42
C ARG A 474 -46.26 46.01 -16.22
N ASP A 475 -45.48 46.87 -16.91
CA ASP A 475 -44.34 46.43 -17.72
C ASP A 475 -43.27 45.75 -16.85
N GLU A 476 -43.02 46.26 -15.63
CA GLU A 476 -42.12 45.65 -14.66
C GLU A 476 -42.57 44.25 -14.22
N ILE A 477 -43.87 44.06 -13.87
CA ILE A 477 -44.42 42.78 -13.47
C ILE A 477 -44.37 41.77 -14.62
N GLY A 478 -44.75 42.23 -15.85
CA GLY A 478 -44.66 41.38 -17.04
C GLY A 478 -43.23 40.94 -17.36
N LYS A 479 -42.26 41.85 -17.22
CA LYS A 479 -40.86 41.56 -17.42
C LYS A 479 -40.33 40.57 -16.38
N GLU A 480 -40.63 40.78 -15.08
CA GLU A 480 -40.24 39.85 -13.99
C GLU A 480 -40.84 38.45 -14.23
N LEU A 481 -42.10 38.35 -14.67
CA LEU A 481 -42.72 37.06 -15.02
C LEU A 481 -42.04 36.39 -16.21
N GLY A 482 -41.67 37.14 -17.25
CA GLY A 482 -40.93 36.60 -18.39
C GLY A 482 -39.53 36.10 -18.04
N GLU A 483 -38.83 36.83 -17.18
CA GLU A 483 -37.52 36.39 -16.68
C GLU A 483 -37.64 35.08 -15.85
N LEU A 484 -38.59 34.98 -14.95
CA LEU A 484 -38.88 33.76 -14.19
C LEU A 484 -39.36 32.60 -15.08
N ALA A 485 -40.17 32.89 -16.12
CA ALA A 485 -40.55 31.83 -17.07
C ALA A 485 -39.34 31.24 -17.78
N SER A 486 -38.41 32.08 -18.24
CA SER A 486 -37.18 31.62 -18.86
C SER A 486 -36.30 30.82 -17.87
N GLU A 487 -36.21 31.24 -16.60
CA GLU A 487 -35.53 30.53 -15.56
C GLU A 487 -36.17 29.16 -15.29
N ILE A 488 -37.52 29.10 -15.23
CA ILE A 488 -38.25 27.83 -15.04
C ILE A 488 -38.01 26.89 -16.22
N GLU A 489 -38.05 27.36 -17.46
CA GLU A 489 -37.76 26.57 -18.65
C GLU A 489 -36.32 26.02 -18.63
N GLU A 490 -35.34 26.84 -18.26
CA GLU A 490 -33.95 26.43 -18.11
C GLU A 490 -33.79 25.34 -17.05
N LEU A 491 -34.33 25.54 -15.83
CA LEU A 491 -34.28 24.58 -14.76
C LEU A 491 -34.98 23.26 -15.14
N LEU A 492 -36.13 23.30 -15.80
CA LEU A 492 -36.80 22.10 -16.32
C LEU A 492 -35.93 21.38 -17.35
N SER A 493 -35.28 22.12 -18.24
CA SER A 493 -34.42 21.55 -19.26
C SER A 493 -33.20 20.88 -18.66
N ILE A 494 -32.61 21.44 -17.58
CA ILE A 494 -31.50 20.82 -16.84
C ILE A 494 -31.95 19.52 -16.16
N LEU A 495 -33.13 19.54 -15.53
CA LEU A 495 -33.68 18.36 -14.85
C LEU A 495 -34.08 17.23 -15.80
N ALA A 496 -34.49 17.55 -17.02
CA ALA A 496 -34.92 16.60 -18.05
C ALA A 496 -33.73 15.98 -18.82
N ASP A 497 -32.64 16.72 -18.96
CA ASP A 497 -31.47 16.31 -19.76
C ASP A 497 -30.19 16.20 -18.95
N ARG A 498 -29.74 15.00 -18.78
CA ARG A 498 -28.48 14.70 -18.04
C ARG A 498 -27.27 15.40 -18.68
N VAL A 499 -27.24 15.58 -19.99
CA VAL A 499 -26.14 16.27 -20.69
C VAL A 499 -26.06 17.73 -20.23
N LYS A 500 -27.23 18.40 -20.11
CA LYS A 500 -27.27 19.76 -19.59
C LYS A 500 -26.87 19.85 -18.12
N LEU A 501 -27.33 18.90 -17.32
CA LEU A 501 -26.95 18.83 -15.90
C LEU A 501 -25.44 18.70 -15.75
N TYR A 502 -24.81 17.81 -16.51
CA TYR A 502 -23.35 17.69 -16.53
C TYR A 502 -22.65 18.91 -17.12
N GLY A 503 -23.30 19.65 -18.05
CA GLY A 503 -22.83 20.94 -18.52
C GLY A 503 -22.68 21.94 -17.38
N VAL A 504 -23.72 22.06 -16.54
CA VAL A 504 -23.69 22.93 -15.34
C VAL A 504 -22.59 22.49 -14.37
N MET A 505 -22.48 21.19 -14.11
CA MET A 505 -21.42 20.65 -13.25
C MET A 505 -20.03 21.00 -13.79
N ARG A 506 -19.85 20.88 -15.09
CA ARG A 506 -18.60 21.21 -15.79
C ARG A 506 -18.23 22.68 -15.64
N GLU A 507 -19.19 23.58 -15.86
CA GLU A 507 -18.99 25.03 -15.71
C GLU A 507 -18.58 25.40 -14.28
N GLU A 508 -19.24 24.83 -13.28
CA GLU A 508 -18.91 25.05 -11.87
C GLU A 508 -17.51 24.55 -11.54
N LEU A 509 -17.12 23.37 -12.02
CA LEU A 509 -15.77 22.82 -11.81
C LEU A 509 -14.70 23.68 -12.48
N VAL A 510 -14.94 24.14 -13.70
CA VAL A 510 -14.03 25.05 -14.42
C VAL A 510 -13.86 26.36 -13.65
N ALA A 511 -14.97 26.96 -13.17
CA ALA A 511 -14.90 28.18 -12.38
C ALA A 511 -14.05 27.99 -11.09
N VAL A 512 -14.21 26.87 -10.40
CA VAL A 512 -13.41 26.55 -9.21
C VAL A 512 -11.94 26.38 -9.57
N ARG A 513 -11.63 25.69 -10.66
CA ARG A 513 -10.26 25.52 -11.13
C ARG A 513 -9.63 26.87 -11.46
N ASP A 514 -10.30 27.69 -12.25
CA ASP A 514 -9.77 28.96 -12.72
C ASP A 514 -9.54 29.99 -11.59
N GLU A 515 -10.35 29.91 -10.51
CA GLU A 515 -10.17 30.78 -9.34
C GLU A 515 -9.11 30.27 -8.35
N PHE A 516 -9.00 28.94 -8.13
CA PHE A 516 -8.24 28.39 -7.01
C PHE A 516 -7.07 27.48 -7.39
N ALA A 517 -6.90 27.12 -8.67
CA ALA A 517 -5.76 26.31 -9.08
C ALA A 517 -4.45 27.04 -8.83
N THR A 518 -3.50 26.32 -8.28
CA THR A 518 -2.14 26.78 -8.03
C THR A 518 -1.13 25.82 -8.64
N PRO A 519 0.07 26.26 -9.01
CA PRO A 519 1.10 25.37 -9.52
C PRO A 519 1.38 24.20 -8.56
N ARG A 520 1.79 23.08 -9.13
CA ARG A 520 2.22 21.91 -8.37
C ARG A 520 3.42 22.26 -7.49
N LYS A 521 3.38 21.86 -6.22
CA LYS A 521 4.46 22.03 -5.24
C LYS A 521 5.42 20.84 -5.24
N THR A 522 4.89 19.62 -5.36
CA THR A 522 5.69 18.38 -5.34
C THR A 522 6.23 18.10 -6.72
N LEU A 523 7.55 17.98 -6.83
CA LEU A 523 8.22 17.55 -8.06
C LEU A 523 7.97 16.05 -8.26
N VAL A 524 7.58 15.67 -9.48
CA VAL A 524 7.54 14.27 -9.88
C VAL A 524 8.86 14.01 -10.59
N ALA A 525 9.77 13.29 -9.95
CA ALA A 525 10.96 12.83 -10.62
C ALA A 525 10.51 11.80 -11.67
N PRO A 526 10.92 11.94 -12.96
CA PRO A 526 10.92 10.79 -13.83
C PRO A 526 11.62 9.69 -13.03
N ALA A 527 11.13 8.43 -13.09
CA ALA A 527 11.96 7.34 -12.65
C ALA A 527 13.36 7.65 -13.21
N ALA A 528 14.29 8.07 -12.36
CA ALA A 528 15.67 8.26 -12.80
C ALA A 528 15.99 6.91 -13.41
N ASP A 529 16.36 6.88 -14.68
CA ASP A 529 16.47 5.67 -15.48
C ASP A 529 16.77 4.49 -14.57
N GLY A 530 15.75 3.70 -14.23
CA GLY A 530 15.88 2.53 -13.39
C GLY A 530 16.29 2.71 -11.93
N ILE A 531 16.07 3.81 -11.23
CA ILE A 531 16.11 3.78 -9.74
C ILE A 531 14.75 3.32 -9.23
N ASP A 532 14.44 2.05 -9.43
CA ASP A 532 13.50 1.33 -8.59
C ASP A 532 14.04 1.32 -7.14
N ASP A 533 13.17 1.11 -6.14
CA ASP A 533 13.65 0.86 -4.76
C ASP A 533 14.82 -0.14 -4.74
N GLU A 534 14.90 -0.99 -5.75
CA GLU A 534 15.90 -2.00 -5.99
C GLU A 534 17.28 -1.43 -6.38
N ASP A 535 17.32 -0.35 -7.17
CA ASP A 535 18.60 0.28 -7.59
C ASP A 535 19.28 1.09 -6.48
N LEU A 536 18.51 1.43 -5.43
CA LEU A 536 19.02 2.07 -4.22
C LEU A 536 19.55 1.05 -3.20
N ILE A 537 19.32 -0.23 -3.44
CA ILE A 537 19.79 -1.32 -2.58
C ILE A 537 21.16 -1.75 -3.06
N GLU A 538 22.12 -1.71 -2.18
CA GLU A 538 23.47 -2.20 -2.46
C GLU A 538 23.41 -3.71 -2.78
N ARG A 539 24.13 -4.14 -3.83
CA ARG A 539 24.23 -5.55 -4.18
C ARG A 539 25.16 -6.22 -3.20
N GLU A 540 24.60 -6.99 -2.33
CA GLU A 540 25.30 -7.74 -1.30
C GLU A 540 24.85 -9.21 -1.30
N GLU A 541 25.77 -10.11 -1.02
CA GLU A 541 25.46 -11.50 -0.76
C GLU A 541 24.84 -11.65 0.62
N MET A 542 23.65 -12.22 0.66
CA MET A 542 22.85 -12.39 1.87
C MET A 542 22.64 -13.86 2.19
N VAL A 543 22.78 -14.22 3.44
CA VAL A 543 22.33 -15.51 3.98
C VAL A 543 20.87 -15.37 4.38
N VAL A 544 19.99 -16.05 3.65
CA VAL A 544 18.57 -16.13 4.01
C VAL A 544 18.36 -17.37 4.86
N THR A 545 17.76 -17.18 6.02
CA THR A 545 17.50 -18.24 6.99
C THR A 545 15.99 -18.35 7.24
N VAL A 546 15.46 -19.57 7.14
CA VAL A 546 14.05 -19.90 7.38
C VAL A 546 13.95 -20.96 8.47
N THR A 547 13.02 -20.82 9.40
CA THR A 547 12.79 -21.79 10.48
C THR A 547 11.51 -22.58 10.28
N LEU A 548 11.37 -23.70 10.99
CA LEU A 548 10.20 -24.56 10.98
C LEU A 548 8.92 -23.83 11.40
N ASP A 549 9.01 -22.93 12.39
CA ASP A 549 7.92 -22.08 12.85
C ASP A 549 7.61 -20.92 11.88
N GLY A 550 8.31 -20.87 10.73
CA GLY A 550 8.07 -19.88 9.68
C GLY A 550 8.66 -18.50 9.95
N TYR A 551 9.74 -18.39 10.71
CA TYR A 551 10.51 -17.16 10.82
C TYR A 551 11.50 -17.06 9.68
N ILE A 552 11.69 -15.86 9.16
CA ILE A 552 12.65 -15.58 8.08
C ILE A 552 13.44 -14.31 8.40
N LYS A 553 14.69 -14.32 7.98
CA LYS A 553 15.58 -13.15 7.97
C LYS A 553 16.62 -13.27 6.88
N ARG A 554 17.25 -12.15 6.55
CA ARG A 554 18.49 -12.07 5.77
C ARG A 554 19.61 -11.52 6.65
N THR A 555 20.82 -12.00 6.45
CA THR A 555 22.01 -11.55 7.16
C THR A 555 23.14 -11.44 6.16
N PRO A 556 23.93 -10.33 6.15
CA PRO A 556 25.08 -10.21 5.26
C PRO A 556 26.06 -11.39 5.42
N LEU A 557 26.52 -11.94 4.30
CA LEU A 557 27.39 -13.12 4.29
C LEU A 557 28.72 -12.88 5.02
N ASP A 558 29.27 -11.69 4.96
CA ASP A 558 30.52 -11.28 5.59
C ASP A 558 30.47 -11.38 7.13
N THR A 559 29.29 -11.40 7.70
CA THR A 559 29.09 -11.60 9.15
C THR A 559 29.49 -13.01 9.61
N PHE A 560 29.54 -13.96 8.67
CA PHE A 560 29.90 -15.35 8.95
C PHE A 560 31.35 -15.62 8.54
N ARG A 561 32.23 -15.91 9.54
CA ARG A 561 33.64 -16.25 9.26
C ARG A 561 33.80 -17.73 8.92
N ALA A 562 34.61 -18.02 7.89
CA ALA A 562 34.99 -19.40 7.55
C ALA A 562 35.72 -20.08 8.71
N GLN A 563 35.36 -21.33 9.03
CA GLN A 563 36.00 -22.13 10.09
C GLN A 563 36.66 -23.35 9.49
N ARG A 564 37.81 -23.75 10.08
CA ARG A 564 38.51 -25.00 9.69
C ARG A 564 37.72 -26.19 10.23
N ARG A 565 37.97 -27.36 9.61
CA ARG A 565 37.41 -28.67 10.00
C ARG A 565 37.60 -28.92 11.50
N GLY A 566 36.51 -29.28 12.23
CA GLY A 566 36.54 -29.50 13.69
C GLY A 566 36.29 -28.26 14.54
N GLY A 567 35.97 -27.11 13.95
CA GLY A 567 35.59 -25.89 14.68
C GLY A 567 34.24 -26.03 15.40
N LYS A 568 34.07 -25.29 16.50
CA LYS A 568 32.76 -25.16 17.19
C LYS A 568 31.91 -24.13 16.48
N GLY A 569 30.70 -24.51 16.09
CA GLY A 569 29.73 -23.61 15.43
C GLY A 569 29.39 -22.39 16.27
N ARG A 570 28.88 -21.35 15.59
CA ARG A 570 28.27 -20.17 16.24
C ARG A 570 26.76 -20.23 16.08
N ALA A 571 26.04 -19.65 17.02
CA ALA A 571 24.60 -19.51 16.89
C ALA A 571 24.24 -18.66 15.64
N GLY A 572 23.49 -19.24 14.70
CA GLY A 572 23.10 -18.59 13.49
C GLY A 572 21.77 -17.87 13.62
N MET A 573 20.97 -18.22 14.61
CA MET A 573 19.68 -17.59 14.90
C MET A 573 19.30 -17.87 16.36
N ALA A 574 18.61 -16.89 17.00
CA ALA A 574 17.94 -17.14 18.28
C ALA A 574 16.58 -17.79 17.97
N THR A 575 16.44 -19.08 18.35
CA THR A 575 15.18 -19.82 18.22
C THR A 575 14.51 -20.01 19.57
N LYS A 576 13.24 -20.37 19.59
CA LYS A 576 12.58 -20.93 20.77
C LYS A 576 13.03 -22.37 20.97
N ASP A 577 12.80 -22.93 22.16
CA ASP A 577 13.27 -24.27 22.53
C ASP A 577 12.86 -25.41 21.58
N GLU A 578 11.84 -25.20 20.73
CA GLU A 578 11.30 -26.19 19.77
C GLU A 578 11.41 -25.75 18.29
N ASP A 579 11.91 -24.55 17.98
CA ASP A 579 12.03 -24.05 16.62
C ASP A 579 13.41 -24.32 16.03
N VAL A 580 13.47 -24.86 14.80
CA VAL A 580 14.72 -25.25 14.12
C VAL A 580 14.80 -24.60 12.73
N VAL A 581 16.02 -24.29 12.29
CA VAL A 581 16.26 -23.79 10.93
C VAL A 581 16.06 -24.91 9.92
N THR A 582 15.15 -24.71 8.96
CA THR A 582 14.81 -25.71 7.93
C THR A 582 15.44 -25.40 6.58
N GLU A 583 15.60 -24.13 6.24
CA GLU A 583 16.20 -23.71 4.97
C GLU A 583 17.23 -22.60 5.20
N LEU A 584 18.33 -22.69 4.48
CA LEU A 584 19.38 -21.68 4.43
C LEU A 584 19.96 -21.67 3.02
N PHE A 585 20.03 -20.49 2.42
CA PHE A 585 20.65 -20.27 1.12
C PHE A 585 21.32 -18.89 1.05
N VAL A 586 22.28 -18.79 0.16
CA VAL A 586 23.01 -17.55 -0.11
C VAL A 586 22.56 -17.01 -1.46
N THR A 587 22.28 -15.73 -1.51
CA THR A 587 21.83 -15.07 -2.75
C THR A 587 21.96 -13.57 -2.63
N SER A 588 21.95 -12.86 -3.79
CA SER A 588 22.03 -11.41 -3.85
C SER A 588 20.76 -10.74 -3.30
N THR A 589 20.91 -9.55 -2.76
CA THR A 589 19.79 -8.68 -2.33
C THR A 589 18.74 -8.51 -3.42
N HIS A 590 19.13 -8.52 -4.71
CA HIS A 590 18.26 -8.24 -5.87
C HIS A 590 17.52 -9.46 -6.40
N THR A 591 17.87 -10.65 -5.94
CA THR A 591 17.30 -11.91 -6.42
C THR A 591 15.80 -11.98 -6.13
N PRO A 592 14.94 -12.24 -7.14
CA PRO A 592 13.54 -12.57 -6.91
C PRO A 592 13.43 -13.97 -6.32
N VAL A 593 12.59 -14.12 -5.31
CA VAL A 593 12.39 -15.37 -4.61
C VAL A 593 10.94 -15.79 -4.68
N LEU A 594 10.68 -17.04 -5.03
CA LEU A 594 9.38 -17.68 -4.92
C LEU A 594 9.28 -18.45 -3.61
N PHE A 595 8.18 -18.25 -2.91
CA PHE A 595 7.84 -18.94 -1.67
C PHE A 595 6.71 -19.93 -1.97
N PHE A 596 7.01 -21.21 -1.92
CA PHE A 596 6.00 -22.25 -2.10
C PHE A 596 5.49 -22.72 -0.75
N SER A 597 4.18 -22.66 -0.57
CA SER A 597 3.56 -23.11 0.67
C SER A 597 3.26 -24.61 0.67
N THR A 598 3.15 -25.18 1.86
CA THR A 598 2.69 -26.55 2.06
C THR A 598 1.31 -26.81 1.49
N ALA A 599 0.47 -25.78 1.38
CA ALA A 599 -0.85 -25.83 0.75
C ALA A 599 -0.80 -25.75 -0.78
N GLY A 600 0.40 -25.72 -1.39
CA GLY A 600 0.58 -25.67 -2.85
C GLY A 600 0.33 -24.29 -3.47
N LYS A 601 0.43 -23.21 -2.73
CA LYS A 601 0.45 -21.83 -3.26
C LYS A 601 1.87 -21.34 -3.44
N VAL A 602 2.05 -20.35 -4.29
CA VAL A 602 3.31 -19.64 -4.50
C VAL A 602 3.11 -18.14 -4.33
N TYR A 603 4.07 -17.52 -3.63
CA TYR A 603 4.20 -16.08 -3.45
C TYR A 603 5.55 -15.62 -4.00
N ARG A 604 5.66 -14.35 -4.37
CA ARG A 604 6.90 -13.77 -4.92
C ARG A 604 7.34 -12.55 -4.12
N MET A 605 8.63 -12.48 -3.80
CA MET A 605 9.24 -11.33 -3.12
C MET A 605 10.72 -11.21 -3.50
N LYS A 606 11.27 -10.01 -3.50
CA LYS A 606 12.73 -9.77 -3.64
C LYS A 606 13.44 -9.92 -2.29
N VAL A 607 14.69 -10.39 -2.28
CA VAL A 607 15.47 -10.63 -1.05
C VAL A 607 15.62 -9.37 -0.20
N TRP A 608 15.86 -8.22 -0.82
CA TRP A 608 15.99 -6.96 -0.06
C TRP A 608 14.75 -6.57 0.76
N ARG A 609 13.58 -7.11 0.43
CA ARG A 609 12.33 -6.91 1.21
C ARG A 609 12.23 -7.81 2.45
N LEU A 610 13.09 -8.80 2.55
CA LEU A 610 13.14 -9.66 3.72
C LEU A 610 13.71 -8.87 4.92
N PRO A 611 13.28 -9.17 6.14
CA PRO A 611 13.78 -8.49 7.33
C PRO A 611 15.28 -8.77 7.51
N GLU A 612 16.07 -7.71 7.65
CA GLU A 612 17.48 -7.81 7.97
C GLU A 612 17.68 -8.04 9.47
N GLY A 613 18.63 -8.88 9.79
CA GLY A 613 18.96 -9.20 11.19
C GLY A 613 20.34 -9.79 11.34
N GLY A 614 20.99 -9.52 12.47
CA GLY A 614 22.29 -10.14 12.78
C GLY A 614 22.18 -11.66 13.02
N PRO A 615 23.31 -12.39 13.08
CA PRO A 615 23.32 -13.85 13.25
C PRO A 615 22.51 -14.34 14.46
N ALA A 616 22.54 -13.63 15.56
CA ALA A 616 21.84 -13.99 16.79
C ALA A 616 20.38 -13.51 16.89
N THR A 617 19.84 -12.86 15.89
CA THR A 617 18.44 -12.38 15.91
C THR A 617 17.47 -13.43 15.40
N ARG A 618 16.22 -13.37 15.83
CA ARG A 618 15.20 -14.36 15.51
C ARG A 618 14.54 -14.15 14.12
N GLY A 619 14.66 -12.98 13.52
CA GLY A 619 13.92 -12.64 12.30
C GLY A 619 12.43 -12.31 12.55
N ARG A 620 11.60 -12.37 11.48
CA ARG A 620 10.15 -12.09 11.54
C ARG A 620 9.35 -13.26 11.00
N PRO A 621 8.14 -13.51 11.53
CA PRO A 621 7.25 -14.54 10.99
C PRO A 621 6.86 -14.25 9.54
N MET A 622 6.91 -15.26 8.67
CA MET A 622 6.51 -15.11 7.25
C MET A 622 5.04 -14.76 7.07
N ILE A 623 4.18 -15.11 8.02
CA ILE A 623 2.76 -14.72 8.02
C ILE A 623 2.56 -13.19 8.08
N ASN A 624 3.54 -12.45 8.59
CA ASN A 624 3.51 -10.99 8.59
C ASN A 624 4.04 -10.36 7.29
N LEU A 625 4.68 -11.16 6.43
CA LEU A 625 5.26 -10.73 5.16
C LEU A 625 4.42 -11.23 3.98
N LEU A 626 3.85 -12.42 4.09
CA LEU A 626 3.07 -13.10 3.06
C LEU A 626 1.64 -13.34 3.57
N PRO A 627 0.61 -13.24 2.71
CA PRO A 627 -0.78 -13.46 3.09
C PRO A 627 -1.10 -14.96 3.21
N LEU A 628 -0.46 -15.63 4.16
CA LEU A 628 -0.65 -17.05 4.42
C LEU A 628 -1.97 -17.31 5.14
N ALA A 629 -2.64 -18.41 4.81
CA ALA A 629 -3.81 -18.86 5.53
C ALA A 629 -3.44 -19.44 6.91
N GLN A 630 -4.41 -19.58 7.78
CA GLN A 630 -4.17 -20.18 9.11
C GLN A 630 -3.70 -21.65 8.97
N GLY A 631 -2.54 -21.96 9.51
CA GLY A 631 -1.92 -23.29 9.41
C GLY A 631 -1.11 -23.54 8.14
N GLU A 632 -1.06 -22.59 7.21
CA GLU A 632 -0.22 -22.65 6.01
C GLU A 632 1.22 -22.26 6.36
N THR A 633 2.20 -23.09 5.96
CA THR A 633 3.64 -22.84 6.14
C THR A 633 4.33 -22.85 4.79
N ILE A 634 5.53 -22.28 4.71
CA ILE A 634 6.36 -22.33 3.50
C ILE A 634 7.16 -23.63 3.49
N SER A 635 7.07 -24.36 2.40
CA SER A 635 7.79 -25.63 2.19
C SER A 635 9.11 -25.44 1.46
N THR A 636 9.18 -24.48 0.55
CA THR A 636 10.38 -24.22 -0.26
C THR A 636 10.49 -22.76 -0.61
N VAL A 637 11.68 -22.24 -0.50
CA VAL A 637 12.03 -20.89 -0.94
C VAL A 637 12.98 -21.01 -2.13
N LEU A 638 12.54 -20.60 -3.31
CA LEU A 638 13.27 -20.77 -4.56
C LEU A 638 13.79 -19.43 -5.07
N PRO A 639 15.10 -19.17 -4.98
CA PRO A 639 15.69 -18.02 -5.66
C PRO A 639 15.66 -18.21 -7.17
N LEU A 640 15.44 -17.12 -7.92
CA LEU A 640 15.28 -17.12 -9.36
C LEU A 640 16.38 -16.27 -10.02
N PRO A 641 16.72 -16.55 -11.31
CA PRO A 641 17.53 -15.62 -12.08
C PRO A 641 16.93 -14.21 -12.09
N GLU A 642 17.77 -13.20 -12.00
CA GLU A 642 17.33 -11.79 -11.99
C GLU A 642 16.67 -11.38 -13.32
N ASP A 643 17.14 -11.94 -14.46
CA ASP A 643 16.56 -11.69 -15.79
C ASP A 643 15.32 -12.57 -16.01
N GLU A 644 14.15 -11.95 -15.99
CA GLU A 644 12.88 -12.61 -16.25
C GLU A 644 12.75 -13.15 -17.70
N GLY A 645 13.51 -12.61 -18.65
CA GLY A 645 13.56 -13.09 -20.02
C GLY A 645 14.13 -14.50 -20.15
N GLU A 646 14.91 -14.95 -19.18
CA GLU A 646 15.47 -16.29 -19.13
C GLU A 646 14.49 -17.34 -18.57
N TRP A 647 13.46 -16.92 -17.84
CA TRP A 647 12.53 -17.84 -17.17
C TRP A 647 11.75 -18.74 -18.16
N GLY A 648 11.44 -18.23 -19.36
CA GLY A 648 10.75 -19.01 -20.38
C GLY A 648 11.53 -20.22 -20.90
N LYS A 649 12.84 -20.28 -20.64
CA LYS A 649 13.71 -21.40 -20.99
C LYS A 649 13.81 -22.46 -19.89
N LEU A 650 13.34 -22.12 -18.68
CA LEU A 650 13.45 -22.94 -17.49
C LEU A 650 12.14 -23.68 -17.20
N HIS A 651 12.28 -24.87 -16.69
CA HIS A 651 11.18 -25.64 -16.14
C HIS A 651 11.35 -25.73 -14.63
N VAL A 652 10.24 -25.86 -13.94
CA VAL A 652 10.20 -26.08 -12.48
C VAL A 652 9.69 -27.50 -12.22
N MET A 653 10.48 -28.26 -11.44
CA MET A 653 10.13 -29.57 -10.95
C MET A 653 9.66 -29.49 -9.50
N PHE A 654 8.53 -30.10 -9.22
CA PHE A 654 7.97 -30.28 -7.90
C PHE A 654 8.14 -31.71 -7.44
N ALA A 655 8.47 -31.92 -6.18
CA ALA A 655 8.50 -33.23 -5.56
C ALA A 655 7.76 -33.23 -4.23
N THR A 656 7.04 -34.32 -3.95
CA THR A 656 6.26 -34.48 -2.73
C THR A 656 6.84 -35.52 -1.80
N ALA A 657 6.49 -35.50 -0.52
CA ALA A 657 6.96 -36.46 0.48
C ALA A 657 6.60 -37.91 0.13
N LYS A 658 5.45 -38.14 -0.48
CA LYS A 658 4.99 -39.46 -0.95
C LYS A 658 5.65 -39.90 -2.27
N GLY A 659 6.57 -39.08 -2.82
CA GLY A 659 7.39 -39.43 -3.98
C GLY A 659 6.72 -39.14 -5.33
N SER A 660 5.70 -38.30 -5.38
CA SER A 660 5.14 -37.77 -6.61
C SER A 660 5.97 -36.61 -7.13
N VAL A 661 6.01 -36.45 -8.48
CA VAL A 661 6.73 -35.35 -9.16
C VAL A 661 5.89 -34.74 -10.24
N ARG A 662 6.09 -33.42 -10.49
CA ARG A 662 5.43 -32.68 -11.56
C ARG A 662 6.37 -31.66 -12.17
N ARG A 663 6.32 -31.45 -13.46
CA ARG A 663 7.08 -30.46 -14.20
C ARG A 663 6.15 -29.43 -14.85
N ASN A 664 6.44 -28.14 -14.69
CA ASN A 664 5.77 -27.05 -15.39
C ASN A 664 6.81 -26.13 -16.04
N SER A 665 6.41 -25.41 -17.08
CA SER A 665 7.18 -24.26 -17.56
C SER A 665 7.22 -23.16 -16.50
N MET A 666 8.35 -22.47 -16.38
CA MET A 666 8.52 -21.35 -15.46
C MET A 666 7.67 -20.14 -15.83
N ASP A 667 7.21 -20.02 -17.09
CA ASP A 667 6.24 -19.02 -17.53
C ASP A 667 4.93 -19.04 -16.73
N ALA A 668 4.57 -20.21 -16.19
CA ALA A 668 3.40 -20.33 -15.33
C ALA A 668 3.51 -19.48 -14.06
N PHE A 669 4.71 -18.99 -13.69
CA PHE A 669 5.02 -18.31 -12.44
C PHE A 669 5.59 -16.89 -12.61
N THR A 670 5.67 -16.35 -13.82
CA THR A 670 6.11 -14.98 -14.11
C THR A 670 5.18 -13.94 -13.48
N ASN A 671 3.88 -14.17 -13.52
CA ASN A 671 2.90 -13.28 -12.93
C ASN A 671 2.28 -13.92 -11.68
N VAL A 672 2.84 -13.61 -10.50
CA VAL A 672 2.36 -14.05 -9.19
C VAL A 672 1.75 -12.84 -8.47
N PRO A 673 0.42 -12.79 -8.29
CA PRO A 673 -0.24 -11.73 -7.54
C PRO A 673 0.22 -11.68 -6.08
N SER A 674 0.07 -10.54 -5.43
CA SER A 674 0.44 -10.35 -4.02
C SER A 674 -0.32 -11.27 -3.04
N ASN A 675 -1.52 -11.72 -3.42
CA ASN A 675 -2.33 -12.69 -2.66
C ASN A 675 -1.94 -14.16 -2.93
N GLY A 676 -0.89 -14.39 -3.72
CA GLY A 676 -0.41 -15.71 -4.09
C GLY A 676 -1.14 -16.33 -5.29
N LYS A 677 -0.55 -17.38 -5.83
CA LYS A 677 -1.04 -18.15 -6.99
C LYS A 677 -1.01 -19.64 -6.66
N ILE A 678 -1.97 -20.43 -7.13
CA ILE A 678 -1.95 -21.88 -6.96
C ILE A 678 -0.81 -22.44 -7.81
N ALA A 679 0.13 -23.13 -7.15
CA ALA A 679 1.25 -23.84 -7.77
C ALA A 679 0.96 -25.32 -7.91
N MET A 680 0.41 -25.98 -6.90
CA MET A 680 0.03 -27.38 -6.88
C MET A 680 -1.25 -27.57 -6.06
N LYS A 681 -2.13 -28.45 -6.45
CA LYS A 681 -3.37 -28.75 -5.73
C LYS A 681 -3.33 -30.18 -5.21
N PHE A 682 -3.54 -30.35 -3.91
CA PHE A 682 -3.67 -31.65 -3.27
C PHE A 682 -5.15 -31.96 -3.08
N GLU A 683 -5.63 -33.09 -3.62
CA GLU A 683 -7.02 -33.52 -3.53
C GLU A 683 -7.12 -35.05 -3.47
N GLY A 684 -8.16 -35.55 -2.81
CA GLY A 684 -8.45 -36.98 -2.74
C GLY A 684 -7.41 -37.77 -1.93
N ASP A 685 -6.84 -38.83 -2.51
CA ASP A 685 -5.86 -39.73 -1.85
C ASP A 685 -4.53 -39.02 -1.53
N ASP A 686 -4.30 -37.82 -2.07
CA ASP A 686 -3.09 -37.03 -1.87
C ASP A 686 -3.29 -35.85 -0.87
N GLU A 687 -4.44 -35.78 -0.20
CA GLU A 687 -4.78 -34.70 0.72
C GLU A 687 -3.77 -34.57 1.88
N ASP A 688 -3.15 -35.69 2.30
CA ASP A 688 -2.14 -35.78 3.35
C ASP A 688 -0.69 -35.61 2.83
N ASP A 689 -0.48 -35.42 1.52
CA ASP A 689 0.85 -35.24 0.94
C ASP A 689 1.30 -33.78 1.12
N ARG A 690 2.60 -33.56 1.07
CA ARG A 690 3.17 -32.23 1.20
C ARG A 690 4.29 -32.02 0.17
N LEU A 691 4.44 -30.77 -0.24
CA LEU A 691 5.54 -30.37 -1.09
C LEU A 691 6.84 -30.39 -0.26
N ILE A 692 7.87 -31.10 -0.74
CA ILE A 692 9.18 -31.20 -0.05
C ILE A 692 10.28 -30.46 -0.79
N GLY A 693 10.15 -30.24 -2.07
CA GLY A 693 11.15 -29.56 -2.84
C GLY A 693 10.61 -29.06 -4.17
N VAL A 694 11.11 -27.91 -4.56
CA VAL A 694 10.87 -27.29 -5.86
C VAL A 694 12.22 -26.85 -6.39
N ALA A 695 12.54 -27.22 -7.63
CA ALA A 695 13.81 -26.89 -8.24
C ALA A 695 13.64 -26.50 -9.72
N LEU A 696 14.49 -25.61 -10.17
CA LEU A 696 14.60 -25.27 -11.59
C LEU A 696 15.36 -26.37 -12.33
N LEU A 697 14.98 -26.64 -13.55
CA LEU A 697 15.70 -27.59 -14.44
C LEU A 697 15.61 -27.15 -15.89
N ASP A 698 16.65 -27.47 -16.63
CA ASP A 698 16.68 -27.38 -18.08
C ASP A 698 16.13 -28.66 -18.72
N GLU A 699 15.85 -28.63 -20.03
CA GLU A 699 15.40 -29.80 -20.78
C GLU A 699 16.40 -30.96 -20.76
N SER A 700 17.69 -30.64 -20.60
CA SER A 700 18.80 -31.59 -20.56
C SER A 700 19.15 -32.14 -19.19
N ASP A 701 18.42 -31.72 -18.13
CA ASP A 701 18.74 -32.11 -16.75
C ASP A 701 18.08 -33.42 -16.32
N ASP A 702 18.67 -34.05 -15.32
CA ASP A 702 18.12 -35.20 -14.62
C ASP A 702 17.68 -34.81 -13.21
N ALA A 703 16.58 -35.38 -12.73
CA ALA A 703 16.13 -35.25 -11.36
C ALA A 703 16.66 -36.40 -10.49
N LEU A 704 17.20 -36.05 -9.32
CA LEU A 704 17.62 -36.98 -8.27
C LEU A 704 16.73 -36.78 -7.05
N LEU A 705 16.00 -37.83 -6.67
CA LEU A 705 15.25 -37.87 -5.41
C LEU A 705 16.04 -38.70 -4.40
N ALA A 706 16.19 -38.19 -3.18
CA ALA A 706 16.81 -38.94 -2.08
C ALA A 706 15.84 -39.08 -0.90
N THR A 707 15.93 -40.24 -0.21
CA THR A 707 15.02 -40.56 0.88
C THR A 707 15.72 -40.55 2.24
N ARG A 708 14.89 -40.38 3.27
CA ARG A 708 15.32 -40.35 4.67
C ARG A 708 16.09 -41.61 5.10
N GLN A 709 15.73 -42.76 4.56
CA GLN A 709 16.39 -44.03 4.83
C GLN A 709 17.62 -44.28 3.96
N GLY A 710 18.06 -43.32 3.16
CA GLY A 710 19.29 -43.39 2.39
C GLY A 710 19.18 -44.10 1.03
N LYS A 711 18.01 -44.06 0.39
CA LYS A 711 17.81 -44.44 -1.00
C LYS A 711 17.84 -43.24 -1.91
N ALA A 712 18.14 -43.44 -3.20
CA ALA A 712 18.01 -42.38 -4.20
C ALA A 712 17.61 -42.97 -5.55
N ILE A 713 16.90 -42.18 -6.35
CA ILE A 713 16.56 -42.49 -7.74
C ILE A 713 16.91 -41.32 -8.64
N ARG A 714 17.61 -41.61 -9.75
CA ARG A 714 17.90 -40.59 -10.80
C ARG A 714 17.14 -40.96 -12.06
N PHE A 715 16.41 -39.99 -12.59
CA PHE A 715 15.65 -40.14 -13.86
C PHE A 715 15.74 -38.84 -14.66
N ALA A 716 15.49 -38.93 -15.96
CA ALA A 716 15.51 -37.75 -16.81
C ALA A 716 14.37 -36.78 -16.49
N GLY A 717 14.65 -35.49 -16.52
CA GLY A 717 13.63 -34.45 -16.29
C GLY A 717 12.48 -34.53 -17.31
N ASP A 718 12.80 -34.93 -18.57
CA ASP A 718 11.85 -35.13 -19.67
C ASP A 718 11.05 -36.44 -19.54
N ASP A 719 11.41 -37.39 -18.68
CA ASP A 719 10.55 -38.52 -18.29
C ASP A 719 9.26 -38.03 -17.57
N VAL A 720 9.26 -36.81 -17.02
CA VAL A 720 8.10 -36.16 -16.44
C VAL A 720 7.52 -35.19 -17.48
N ARG A 721 6.36 -35.52 -18.01
CA ARG A 721 5.67 -34.64 -18.98
C ARG A 721 5.47 -33.25 -18.41
N GLU A 722 5.53 -32.24 -19.23
CA GLU A 722 5.13 -30.90 -18.88
C GLU A 722 3.63 -30.81 -18.63
N PHE A 723 3.24 -30.27 -17.50
CA PHE A 723 1.85 -30.04 -17.15
C PHE A 723 1.47 -28.59 -17.47
N GLN A 724 0.46 -28.42 -18.32
CA GLN A 724 -0.09 -27.10 -18.63
C GLN A 724 -0.93 -26.56 -17.45
N SER A 725 -1.57 -27.47 -16.72
CA SER A 725 -2.39 -27.13 -15.55
C SER A 725 -1.59 -27.24 -14.25
N ARG A 726 -1.84 -26.34 -13.32
CA ARG A 726 -1.27 -26.33 -11.98
C ARG A 726 -2.13 -27.08 -10.95
N ASN A 727 -3.24 -27.70 -11.38
CA ASN A 727 -4.26 -28.30 -10.52
C ASN A 727 -4.11 -29.81 -10.32
N SER A 728 -2.91 -30.39 -10.45
CA SER A 728 -2.68 -31.81 -10.21
C SER A 728 -1.46 -32.07 -9.35
N THR A 729 -1.42 -33.21 -8.66
CA THR A 729 -0.28 -33.67 -7.85
C THR A 729 0.86 -34.23 -8.70
N GLY A 730 0.63 -34.53 -10.00
CA GLY A 730 1.67 -35.00 -10.90
C GLY A 730 1.66 -36.49 -11.14
N VAL A 731 2.84 -37.10 -11.23
CA VAL A 731 3.05 -38.53 -11.52
C VAL A 731 4.05 -39.12 -10.50
N ARG A 732 4.05 -40.44 -10.33
CA ARG A 732 4.96 -41.10 -9.41
C ARG A 732 6.42 -40.95 -9.88
N GLY A 733 7.27 -40.35 -9.07
CA GLY A 733 8.72 -40.23 -9.25
C GLY A 733 9.49 -41.41 -8.65
N MET A 734 9.14 -41.77 -7.39
CA MET A 734 9.76 -42.87 -6.68
C MET A 734 8.74 -43.72 -5.94
N ARG A 735 9.01 -45.04 -5.81
CA ARG A 735 8.26 -45.96 -4.95
C ARG A 735 9.00 -46.07 -3.61
N LEU A 736 8.38 -45.67 -2.55
CA LEU A 736 8.92 -45.67 -1.21
C LEU A 736 8.68 -47.03 -0.51
N ALA A 737 9.58 -47.34 0.45
CA ALA A 737 9.34 -48.37 1.44
C ALA A 737 8.36 -47.85 2.51
N GLU A 738 7.82 -48.75 3.31
CA GLU A 738 6.94 -48.37 4.43
C GLU A 738 7.71 -47.52 5.45
N GLY A 739 7.18 -46.36 5.81
CA GLY A 739 7.79 -45.43 6.74
C GLY A 739 8.99 -44.63 6.20
N ASP A 740 9.29 -44.72 4.89
CA ASP A 740 10.27 -43.83 4.22
C ASP A 740 9.58 -42.66 3.55
N GLU A 741 10.29 -41.57 3.43
CA GLU A 741 9.82 -40.35 2.74
C GLU A 741 10.92 -39.74 1.88
N VAL A 742 10.55 -39.11 0.77
CA VAL A 742 11.49 -38.28 0.01
C VAL A 742 11.81 -37.03 0.82
N ILE A 743 13.09 -36.72 0.96
CA ILE A 743 13.58 -35.57 1.74
C ILE A 743 14.26 -34.51 0.88
N SER A 744 14.70 -34.84 -0.32
CA SER A 744 15.33 -33.87 -1.22
C SER A 744 15.07 -34.15 -2.68
N LEU A 745 14.98 -33.09 -3.44
CA LEU A 745 14.99 -33.03 -4.88
C LEU A 745 16.25 -32.28 -5.31
N SER A 746 17.08 -32.88 -6.14
CA SER A 746 18.27 -32.26 -6.72
C SER A 746 18.24 -32.37 -8.23
N ILE A 747 18.76 -31.38 -8.91
CA ILE A 747 18.89 -31.35 -10.35
C ILE A 747 20.35 -31.62 -10.73
N LEU A 748 20.57 -32.50 -11.69
CA LEU A 748 21.88 -32.90 -12.19
C LEU A 748 21.97 -32.64 -13.66
N HIS A 749 23.02 -31.98 -14.12
CA HIS A 749 23.30 -31.84 -15.55
C HIS A 749 23.56 -33.18 -16.20
N ARG A 750 22.86 -33.45 -17.28
CA ARG A 750 22.98 -34.70 -18.03
C ARG A 750 24.26 -34.72 -18.83
N VAL A 751 25.07 -35.75 -18.62
CA VAL A 751 26.22 -36.06 -19.45
C VAL A 751 25.93 -37.35 -20.23
N GLY A 752 25.99 -37.27 -21.58
CA GLY A 752 25.76 -38.42 -22.45
C GLY A 752 26.90 -39.44 -22.30
N THR A 753 26.67 -40.51 -21.50
CA THR A 753 27.65 -41.59 -21.26
C THR A 753 26.97 -42.94 -21.43
N SER A 754 27.73 -43.92 -22.00
CA SER A 754 27.30 -45.31 -21.94
C SER A 754 27.58 -45.91 -20.56
N SER A 755 27.00 -47.08 -20.23
CA SER A 755 27.28 -47.73 -18.96
C SER A 755 28.74 -48.15 -18.85
N GLU A 756 29.36 -48.55 -19.97
CA GLU A 756 30.75 -48.97 -20.07
C GLU A 756 31.72 -47.78 -19.87
N GLU A 757 31.44 -46.64 -20.52
CA GLU A 757 32.24 -45.45 -20.36
C GLU A 757 32.19 -44.95 -18.94
N ARG A 758 31.01 -44.90 -18.33
CA ARG A 758 30.80 -44.47 -16.96
C ARG A 758 31.55 -45.35 -15.97
N GLU A 759 31.50 -46.66 -16.12
CA GLU A 759 32.23 -47.59 -15.27
C GLU A 759 33.75 -47.46 -15.47
N ALA A 760 34.22 -47.29 -16.70
CA ALA A 760 35.63 -47.09 -17.00
C ALA A 760 36.12 -45.76 -16.37
N TYR A 761 35.35 -44.68 -16.55
CA TYR A 761 35.65 -43.40 -15.89
C TYR A 761 35.73 -43.52 -14.37
N LEU A 762 34.74 -44.14 -13.73
CA LEU A 762 34.71 -44.30 -12.27
C LEU A 762 35.88 -45.16 -11.72
N ARG A 763 36.46 -46.07 -12.54
CA ARG A 763 37.65 -46.84 -12.17
C ARG A 763 38.94 -46.04 -12.30
N ALA A 764 38.98 -45.16 -13.31
CA ALA A 764 40.16 -44.36 -13.64
C ALA A 764 40.08 -42.89 -13.10
N ALA A 765 39.06 -42.57 -12.29
CA ALA A 765 38.77 -41.22 -11.87
C ALA A 765 39.95 -40.55 -11.14
N PRO A 766 40.17 -39.22 -11.34
CA PRO A 766 41.34 -38.49 -10.81
C PRO A 766 41.53 -38.58 -9.30
N TRP A 767 40.49 -38.87 -8.54
CA TRP A 767 40.53 -39.02 -7.08
C TRP A 767 40.79 -40.46 -6.60
N LYS A 768 41.03 -41.38 -7.56
CA LYS A 768 41.35 -42.78 -7.26
C LYS A 768 42.78 -43.08 -7.73
N ASP A 769 43.65 -43.41 -6.84
CA ASP A 769 45.02 -43.91 -7.15
C ASP A 769 44.92 -45.36 -7.70
N ASN A 770 44.58 -45.53 -8.96
CA ASN A 770 44.47 -46.83 -9.58
C ASN A 770 45.25 -46.90 -10.91
N GLU A 771 46.53 -47.31 -10.83
CA GLU A 771 47.44 -47.39 -11.98
C GLU A 771 47.02 -48.46 -13.04
N ASN A 772 46.09 -49.36 -12.74
CA ASN A 772 45.63 -50.45 -13.63
C ASN A 772 44.18 -50.24 -14.12
N ALA A 773 43.65 -49.04 -14.12
CA ALA A 773 42.29 -48.83 -14.60
C ALA A 773 42.17 -48.89 -16.14
N PRO A 774 41.05 -49.38 -16.70
CA PRO A 774 40.80 -49.29 -18.14
C PRO A 774 40.78 -47.87 -18.58
N THR A 775 41.63 -47.45 -19.51
CA THR A 775 41.76 -46.09 -20.03
C THR A 775 40.70 -45.81 -21.10
N LEU A 776 39.92 -44.76 -20.87
CA LEU A 776 39.18 -44.10 -21.89
C LEU A 776 40.13 -43.22 -22.74
N PRO A 777 39.73 -42.84 -23.97
CA PRO A 777 40.47 -41.82 -24.74
C PRO A 777 40.69 -40.58 -23.89
N ALA A 778 41.89 -39.97 -23.98
CA ALA A 778 42.27 -38.83 -23.12
C ALA A 778 41.28 -37.67 -23.21
N ASP A 779 40.85 -37.30 -24.42
CA ASP A 779 39.89 -36.24 -24.69
C ASP A 779 38.53 -36.51 -24.02
N ARG A 780 38.08 -37.77 -24.01
CA ARG A 780 36.83 -38.18 -23.38
C ARG A 780 36.94 -38.21 -21.87
N MET A 781 38.09 -38.56 -21.36
CA MET A 781 38.36 -38.53 -19.93
C MET A 781 38.34 -37.08 -19.38
N GLU A 782 38.95 -36.19 -20.14
CA GLU A 782 38.93 -34.72 -19.82
C GLU A 782 37.53 -34.13 -19.90
N GLU A 783 36.74 -34.47 -20.93
CA GLU A 783 35.34 -34.04 -21.05
C GLU A 783 34.48 -34.51 -19.88
N LEU A 784 34.62 -35.78 -19.48
CA LEU A 784 33.86 -36.33 -18.34
C LEU A 784 34.33 -35.73 -17.02
N ALA A 785 35.61 -35.43 -16.84
CA ALA A 785 36.13 -34.75 -15.66
C ALA A 785 35.69 -33.30 -15.55
N ALA A 786 35.61 -32.58 -16.69
CA ALA A 786 35.13 -31.19 -16.72
C ALA A 786 33.65 -31.07 -16.41
N ARG A 787 32.85 -32.13 -16.69
CA ARG A 787 31.41 -32.16 -16.40
C ARG A 787 31.04 -32.97 -15.15
N GLU A 788 32.04 -33.33 -14.34
CA GLU A 788 31.82 -34.09 -13.12
C GLU A 788 31.01 -33.27 -12.10
N GLN A 789 30.00 -33.89 -11.56
CA GLN A 789 29.24 -33.38 -10.43
C GLN A 789 29.36 -34.36 -9.29
N PHE A 790 29.43 -33.83 -8.07
CA PHE A 790 29.48 -34.66 -6.90
C PHE A 790 28.22 -34.48 -6.06
N ILE A 791 27.74 -35.56 -5.45
CA ILE A 791 26.60 -35.53 -4.53
C ILE A 791 27.13 -35.55 -3.12
N LEU A 792 26.89 -34.49 -2.38
CA LEU A 792 27.13 -34.39 -0.96
C LEU A 792 25.91 -34.95 -0.23
N THR A 793 26.13 -35.99 0.60
CA THR A 793 25.06 -36.55 1.44
C THR A 793 25.44 -36.39 2.90
N ILE A 794 24.51 -35.84 3.69
CA ILE A 794 24.72 -35.49 5.10
C ILE A 794 23.67 -36.19 5.96
N CYS A 795 24.11 -36.76 7.06
CA CYS A 795 23.28 -37.42 8.05
C CYS A 795 23.19 -36.61 9.34
N ALA A 796 22.13 -36.81 10.11
CA ALA A 796 21.80 -36.07 11.32
C ALA A 796 22.92 -36.02 12.37
N ASN A 797 23.74 -37.05 12.48
CA ASN A 797 24.80 -37.14 13.50
C ASN A 797 26.18 -36.61 13.02
N GLY A 798 26.19 -35.71 12.01
CA GLY A 798 27.41 -35.07 11.52
C GLY A 798 28.28 -35.92 10.61
N TYR A 799 27.81 -37.07 10.17
CA TYR A 799 28.46 -37.93 9.17
C TYR A 799 27.98 -37.55 7.78
N GLY A 800 28.81 -37.68 6.80
CA GLY A 800 28.46 -37.46 5.41
C GLY A 800 29.54 -37.86 4.45
N LYS A 801 29.32 -37.64 3.18
CA LYS A 801 30.25 -37.99 2.13
C LYS A 801 30.00 -37.23 0.83
N LEU A 802 31.04 -37.16 0.03
CA LEU A 802 30.98 -36.68 -1.34
C LEU A 802 31.12 -37.87 -2.25
N SER A 803 30.20 -38.08 -3.21
CA SER A 803 30.20 -39.20 -4.17
C SER A 803 30.01 -38.67 -5.56
N SER A 804 30.64 -39.28 -6.56
CA SER A 804 30.45 -38.91 -7.98
C SER A 804 29.00 -39.12 -8.41
N ALA A 805 28.44 -38.13 -9.13
CA ALA A 805 27.11 -38.23 -9.73
C ALA A 805 27.04 -39.34 -10.78
N TYR A 806 28.18 -39.76 -11.36
CA TYR A 806 28.27 -40.89 -12.24
C TYR A 806 27.96 -42.25 -11.59
N GLU A 807 28.09 -42.37 -10.25
CA GLU A 807 27.67 -43.55 -9.51
C GLU A 807 26.16 -43.75 -9.43
N TYR A 808 25.37 -42.68 -9.67
CA TYR A 808 23.90 -42.70 -9.67
C TYR A 808 23.40 -42.96 -11.09
N ARG A 809 23.19 -44.26 -11.43
CA ARG A 809 22.67 -44.64 -12.76
C ARG A 809 21.31 -44.01 -13.01
N ARG A 810 21.10 -43.51 -14.19
CA ARG A 810 19.80 -43.07 -14.64
C ARG A 810 18.87 -44.27 -14.86
N THR A 811 17.67 -44.20 -14.33
CA THR A 811 16.62 -45.22 -14.46
C THR A 811 15.29 -44.51 -14.85
N GLY A 812 14.29 -45.25 -15.27
CA GLY A 812 12.97 -44.67 -15.41
C GLY A 812 12.38 -44.29 -14.05
N ARG A 813 11.52 -43.24 -14.02
CA ARG A 813 10.83 -42.82 -12.83
C ARG A 813 9.92 -43.91 -12.24
N GLY A 814 9.59 -43.82 -10.93
CA GLY A 814 8.62 -44.72 -10.25
C GLY A 814 9.26 -46.04 -9.75
N GLY A 815 10.58 -46.18 -9.83
CA GLY A 815 11.33 -47.30 -9.25
C GLY A 815 11.59 -47.18 -7.75
N GLN A 816 12.15 -48.20 -7.11
CA GLN A 816 12.54 -48.19 -5.65
C GLN A 816 13.87 -47.47 -5.39
N GLY A 817 14.56 -47.01 -6.45
CA GLY A 817 15.88 -46.37 -6.28
C GLY A 817 17.01 -47.36 -5.94
N ILE A 818 18.17 -46.77 -5.65
CA ILE A 818 19.42 -47.45 -5.26
C ILE A 818 19.90 -46.91 -3.90
N THR A 819 20.83 -47.59 -3.25
CA THR A 819 21.39 -47.08 -2.00
C THR A 819 22.21 -45.82 -2.26
N ASN A 820 21.86 -44.73 -1.62
CA ASN A 820 22.58 -43.46 -1.64
C ASN A 820 23.74 -43.49 -0.61
N ILE A 821 23.42 -43.82 0.60
CA ILE A 821 24.40 -44.01 1.69
C ILE A 821 24.04 -45.26 2.48
N GLU A 822 25.05 -46.01 2.92
CA GLU A 822 24.81 -47.10 3.86
C GLU A 822 24.52 -46.48 5.24
N ASN A 823 23.26 -46.48 5.61
CA ASN A 823 22.81 -45.87 6.87
C ASN A 823 23.03 -46.86 7.99
N ILE A 824 24.18 -46.72 8.69
CA ILE A 824 24.49 -47.45 9.92
C ILE A 824 24.05 -46.57 11.12
N GLY A 825 23.62 -47.19 12.22
CA GLY A 825 23.02 -46.52 13.36
C GLY A 825 23.79 -45.30 13.91
N ARG A 826 25.11 -45.22 13.71
CA ARG A 826 25.95 -44.08 14.12
C ARG A 826 25.68 -42.80 13.31
N ASN A 827 25.20 -42.93 12.06
CA ASN A 827 25.03 -41.78 11.16
C ASN A 827 23.75 -40.98 11.41
N GLY A 828 22.71 -41.65 11.91
CA GLY A 828 21.36 -41.11 11.95
C GLY A 828 20.71 -41.07 10.55
N PRO A 829 19.48 -40.56 10.47
CA PRO A 829 18.78 -40.42 9.18
C PRO A 829 19.48 -39.41 8.25
N VAL A 830 19.28 -39.57 6.94
CA VAL A 830 19.77 -38.60 5.97
C VAL A 830 18.96 -37.30 6.09
N VAL A 831 19.67 -36.18 6.16
CA VAL A 831 19.09 -34.83 6.31
C VAL A 831 19.12 -34.08 4.98
N ALA A 832 20.22 -34.20 4.25
CA ALA A 832 20.37 -33.48 2.98
C ALA A 832 21.19 -34.33 1.99
N SER A 833 20.84 -34.19 0.69
CA SER A 833 21.60 -34.82 -0.40
C SER A 833 21.43 -33.92 -1.65
N PHE A 834 22.51 -33.23 -2.05
CA PHE A 834 22.50 -32.26 -3.14
C PHE A 834 23.85 -32.23 -3.89
N PRO A 835 23.87 -31.70 -5.14
CA PRO A 835 25.09 -31.52 -5.91
C PRO A 835 26.05 -30.56 -5.24
N ALA A 836 27.34 -30.85 -5.22
CA ALA A 836 28.37 -29.97 -4.68
C ALA A 836 29.70 -30.17 -5.43
N THR A 837 30.54 -29.14 -5.48
CA THR A 837 31.93 -29.23 -5.95
C THR A 837 32.90 -29.03 -4.80
N GLN A 838 34.16 -29.40 -4.98
CA GLN A 838 35.19 -29.18 -3.98
C GLN A 838 35.56 -27.70 -3.76
N ALA A 839 35.21 -26.83 -4.73
CA ALA A 839 35.37 -25.38 -4.60
C ALA A 839 34.33 -24.74 -3.69
N HIS A 840 33.17 -25.35 -3.53
CA HIS A 840 32.14 -24.86 -2.66
C HIS A 840 32.51 -24.91 -1.19
N GLN A 841 31.91 -24.00 -0.43
CA GLN A 841 31.91 -24.09 1.02
C GLN A 841 30.53 -24.59 1.48
N LEU A 842 30.54 -25.31 2.58
CA LEU A 842 29.34 -25.89 3.19
C LEU A 842 28.98 -25.12 4.44
N MET A 843 27.72 -24.71 4.54
CA MET A 843 27.13 -24.21 5.77
C MET A 843 26.17 -25.25 6.33
N LEU A 844 26.29 -25.55 7.60
CA LEU A 844 25.49 -26.53 8.31
C LEU A 844 24.76 -25.87 9.47
N VAL A 845 23.55 -26.30 9.71
CA VAL A 845 22.72 -25.84 10.81
C VAL A 845 22.34 -27.03 11.68
N THR A 846 22.44 -26.85 12.99
CA THR A 846 22.00 -27.86 13.97
C THR A 846 20.67 -27.47 14.59
N ASP A 847 19.98 -28.43 15.23
CA ASP A 847 18.74 -28.22 15.99
C ASP A 847 18.93 -27.29 17.21
N GLN A 848 20.17 -27.02 17.61
CA GLN A 848 20.54 -26.00 18.59
C GLN A 848 20.91 -24.66 17.98
N ALA A 849 20.52 -24.45 16.71
CA ALA A 849 20.74 -23.21 15.93
C ALA A 849 22.25 -22.83 15.83
N LYS A 850 23.16 -23.77 15.84
CA LYS A 850 24.57 -23.52 15.56
C LYS A 850 24.82 -23.55 14.07
N LEU A 851 25.58 -22.56 13.58
CA LEU A 851 26.03 -22.45 12.20
C LEU A 851 27.51 -22.84 12.11
N ILE A 852 27.81 -23.73 11.18
CA ILE A 852 29.19 -24.18 10.91
C ILE A 852 29.47 -23.98 9.44
N ARG A 853 30.52 -23.23 9.10
CA ARG A 853 31.02 -23.03 7.72
C ARG A 853 32.29 -23.81 7.52
N MET A 854 32.40 -24.63 6.47
CA MET A 854 33.59 -25.42 6.16
C MET A 854 33.78 -25.53 4.64
N GLY A 855 35.04 -25.54 4.19
CA GLY A 855 35.38 -25.81 2.78
C GLY A 855 35.26 -27.28 2.43
N LEU A 856 34.73 -27.59 1.26
CA LEU A 856 34.63 -28.99 0.77
C LEU A 856 35.92 -29.54 0.14
N GLY A 857 36.92 -28.70 -0.14
CA GLY A 857 38.21 -29.10 -0.74
C GLY A 857 38.98 -30.18 0.00
N SER A 858 38.75 -30.32 1.29
CA SER A 858 39.39 -31.36 2.15
C SER A 858 38.62 -32.69 2.16
N LEU A 859 37.41 -32.75 1.57
CA LEU A 859 36.61 -33.98 1.58
C LEU A 859 37.05 -34.90 0.45
N ARG A 860 37.33 -36.13 0.80
CA ARG A 860 37.60 -37.18 -0.21
C ARG A 860 36.32 -37.65 -0.84
N VAL A 861 36.35 -37.80 -2.17
CA VAL A 861 35.30 -38.47 -2.93
C VAL A 861 35.33 -39.97 -2.63
N ILE A 862 34.21 -40.52 -2.18
CA ILE A 862 34.05 -41.93 -1.83
C ILE A 862 32.82 -42.54 -2.46
N GLY A 863 32.83 -43.86 -2.63
CA GLY A 863 31.76 -44.59 -3.33
C GLY A 863 30.38 -44.41 -2.68
N ARG A 864 29.37 -44.40 -3.54
CA ARG A 864 27.96 -44.22 -3.18
C ARG A 864 27.47 -45.21 -2.10
N GLY A 865 27.90 -46.49 -2.13
CA GLY A 865 27.52 -47.52 -1.16
C GLY A 865 28.22 -47.44 0.21
N SER A 866 29.10 -46.46 0.44
CA SER A 866 29.82 -46.33 1.71
C SER A 866 28.98 -45.64 2.80
N ALA A 867 29.34 -45.86 4.08
CA ALA A 867 28.67 -45.24 5.25
C ALA A 867 29.09 -43.78 5.51
N GLY A 868 30.04 -43.25 4.73
CA GLY A 868 30.52 -41.89 4.90
C GLY A 868 31.56 -41.69 5.99
N VAL A 869 32.03 -40.48 6.17
CA VAL A 869 33.03 -40.07 7.16
C VAL A 869 32.43 -39.00 8.07
N ARG A 870 33.04 -38.76 9.22
CA ARG A 870 32.65 -37.67 10.09
C ARG A 870 33.08 -36.35 9.46
N LEU A 871 32.10 -35.45 9.19
CA LEU A 871 32.35 -34.13 8.67
C LEU A 871 32.69 -33.15 9.77
N PHE A 872 31.96 -33.26 10.90
CA PHE A 872 32.14 -32.41 12.09
C PHE A 872 31.61 -33.12 13.33
N ASP A 873 32.01 -32.64 14.50
CA ASP A 873 31.50 -33.14 15.75
C ASP A 873 30.25 -32.38 16.19
N VAL A 874 29.15 -33.11 16.35
CA VAL A 874 27.93 -32.65 17.03
C VAL A 874 27.99 -33.06 18.51
N ALA A 875 27.44 -32.22 19.38
CA ALA A 875 27.34 -32.58 20.79
C ALA A 875 26.40 -33.78 20.97
N LYS A 876 26.46 -34.41 22.12
CA LYS A 876 25.53 -35.47 22.48
C LYS A 876 24.12 -34.83 22.54
N ASP A 877 23.15 -35.39 21.83
CA ASP A 877 21.80 -34.88 21.68
C ASP A 877 21.69 -33.61 20.80
N GLU A 878 22.67 -33.34 19.95
CA GLU A 878 22.63 -32.32 18.92
C GLU A 878 22.64 -32.97 17.52
N HIS A 879 21.76 -32.51 16.63
CA HIS A 879 21.62 -33.08 15.30
C HIS A 879 21.67 -31.99 14.21
N VAL A 880 22.24 -32.35 13.07
CA VAL A 880 22.15 -31.52 11.88
C VAL A 880 20.73 -31.57 11.34
N VAL A 881 20.14 -30.42 11.07
CA VAL A 881 18.77 -30.31 10.53
C VAL A 881 18.75 -29.76 9.13
N SER A 882 19.75 -28.96 8.73
CA SER A 882 19.85 -28.39 7.40
C SER A 882 21.30 -28.20 6.96
N ALA A 883 21.50 -28.17 5.63
CA ALA A 883 22.79 -27.92 5.01
C ALA A 883 22.61 -27.15 3.72
N ALA A 884 23.49 -26.17 3.48
CA ALA A 884 23.47 -25.35 2.26
C ALA A 884 24.90 -25.14 1.73
N LEU A 885 25.02 -24.93 0.41
CA LEU A 885 26.27 -24.59 -0.24
C LEU A 885 26.42 -23.06 -0.34
N ILE A 886 27.68 -22.61 -0.26
CA ILE A 886 28.10 -21.24 -0.51
C ILE A 886 29.07 -21.26 -1.68
N GLU A 887 28.87 -20.42 -2.68
CA GLU A 887 29.83 -20.18 -3.76
C GLU A 887 30.97 -19.29 -3.24
N ASP A 888 32.22 -19.63 -3.56
CA ASP A 888 33.38 -18.78 -3.27
C ASP A 888 33.32 -17.54 -4.20
N SER A 889 33.31 -16.32 -3.65
CA SER A 889 33.55 -15.13 -4.41
C SER A 889 35.03 -15.05 -4.82
N GLU A 890 35.34 -14.76 -6.07
CA GLU A 890 36.71 -14.70 -6.64
C GLU A 890 37.68 -13.76 -5.89
N ASP A 891 37.18 -12.86 -5.06
CA ASP A 891 37.97 -11.90 -4.28
C ASP A 891 38.70 -12.55 -3.06
N GLU A 892 38.23 -13.64 -2.52
CA GLU A 892 38.95 -14.34 -1.42
C GLU A 892 40.12 -15.23 -1.92
N ALA A 893 40.18 -15.51 -3.22
CA ALA A 893 41.29 -16.28 -3.81
C ALA A 893 42.57 -15.44 -3.99
N LEU A 894 42.45 -14.11 -4.07
CA LEU A 894 43.59 -13.21 -4.22
C LEU A 894 44.31 -12.92 -2.90
N ASP A 895 43.59 -12.89 -1.79
CA ASP A 895 44.19 -12.65 -0.47
C ASP A 895 44.93 -13.89 0.09
N ALA A 896 44.64 -15.10 -0.42
CA ALA A 896 45.35 -16.34 -0.02
C ALA A 896 46.70 -16.52 -0.72
N ALA A 897 46.97 -15.78 -1.83
CA ALA A 897 48.20 -15.85 -2.61
C ALA A 897 49.32 -14.94 -2.09
N ASP A 898 48.98 -13.94 -1.23
CA ASP A 898 49.94 -12.92 -0.75
C ASP A 898 50.40 -13.07 0.71
N ALA A 899 50.19 -14.23 1.34
CA ALA A 899 50.76 -14.52 2.68
C ALA A 899 52.24 -14.93 2.54
N PRO A 900 53.22 -14.17 3.11
CA PRO A 900 54.60 -14.54 3.03
C PRO A 900 54.86 -15.81 3.84
N ALA A 901 55.63 -16.75 3.21
CA ALA A 901 56.12 -17.95 3.84
C ALA A 901 57.07 -17.61 5.02
N GLU A 902 56.65 -17.81 6.27
CA GLU A 902 57.56 -17.73 7.42
C GLU A 902 58.52 -18.91 7.36
N ALA A 903 59.80 -18.55 7.21
CA ALA A 903 60.91 -19.45 7.28
C ALA A 903 61.09 -20.00 8.73
N THR A 904 61.11 -21.30 8.84
CA THR A 904 61.57 -22.00 10.01
C THR A 904 63.06 -21.82 10.22
N GLU A 905 63.51 -21.12 11.27
CA GLU A 905 64.85 -21.25 11.82
C GLU A 905 64.78 -21.84 13.24
N ALA A 906 65.62 -22.79 13.42
CA ALA A 906 65.74 -23.67 14.54
C ALA A 906 66.40 -23.03 15.78
N ALA A 907 66.08 -23.59 16.89
CA ALA A 907 66.61 -23.31 18.22
C ALA A 907 68.12 -23.27 18.34
N ASP A 908 68.62 -22.37 19.15
CA ASP A 908 69.61 -22.83 20.20
C ASP A 908 69.59 -21.90 21.43
N GLY A 909 69.79 -22.48 22.59
CA GLY A 909 69.59 -21.95 23.91
C GLY A 909 70.73 -21.05 24.40
N THR A 910 70.49 -20.34 25.47
CA THR A 910 71.17 -20.35 26.73
C THR A 910 70.69 -19.22 27.63
N THR A 911 70.34 -19.63 28.85
CA THR A 911 70.39 -19.04 30.20
C THR A 911 71.01 -17.61 30.33
N ASP A 912 70.40 -16.64 31.04
CA ASP A 912 70.81 -16.34 32.44
C ASP A 912 69.98 -15.18 33.05
N ALA A 913 69.68 -15.33 34.29
CA ALA A 913 69.40 -14.41 35.43
C ALA A 913 68.92 -13.00 35.31
N GLY A 914 67.91 -12.69 36.10
CA GLY A 914 67.36 -11.39 36.49
C GLY A 914 68.30 -10.48 37.25
N PRO A 915 67.89 -9.52 38.10
CA PRO A 915 66.53 -9.06 38.47
C PRO A 915 66.40 -7.54 38.55
N ASP A 916 65.24 -7.10 39.04
CA ASP A 916 64.95 -5.88 39.80
C ASP A 916 64.66 -4.49 39.07
N GLY A 917 63.54 -3.91 39.46
CA GLY A 917 63.52 -2.50 39.81
C GLY A 917 62.34 -1.70 39.36
N ALA A 918 61.32 -1.69 40.15
CA ALA A 918 60.44 -0.62 40.61
C ALA A 918 60.41 0.72 39.85
N GLY A 919 59.19 1.22 39.68
CA GLY A 919 58.98 2.61 39.97
C GLY A 919 58.17 3.39 38.92
N GLU A 920 56.97 3.70 39.35
CA GLU A 920 56.01 4.78 39.09
C GLU A 920 54.95 4.54 38.03
#